data_096251ac3a417ad8788c6f8237d485d4
#
_entry.id   096251ac3a417ad8788c6f8237d485d4
#
_cell.length_a   1.000
_cell.length_b   1.000
_cell.length_c   1.000
_cell.angle_alpha   90.00
_cell.angle_beta   90.00
_cell.angle_gamma   90.00
#
_symmetry.space_group_name_H-M   'P 1'
#
loop_
_entity.id
_entity.type
_entity.pdbx_description
1 polymer ?
#
loop_
_entity_poly.entity_id
_entity_poly.type
_entity_poly.pdbx_seq_one_letter_code
_entity_poly.pdbx_strand_id
1 'polypeptide(L)'
;STPSNSSAASDVYKRQDVIRDIHRKYLEAGADIIETNTFSSTTISMADYHVQEYVREMNQAAVKLAREVADEYTALNPDKPRFVAGSVGPTNKTCSMSPDVNNPAYRAVTYDEMADAYQQQMEAMLESGVDALLIETIFDTLNAKAAILAAERAMKATGVKVPVMLSVTVSDTGGRTLSGQTLEAFLASVQHADIFSVGLNCSFGARQLKPFLEQLAARAPYYISAYPNAGLPNSLGKYDQTPADMAHEVKEYVHEGLINIIGGCCGTTDAYIAEYPALIAGAKPHIPVCKPDCMWLSGLELLEVKPEINFVNVGERCNVAGSRKFLRLINEKKYDEALSIARKQVEDGALIIDVNMDDGLLDAKEEMTTFLNLVASEPEIARVPVMIDSSKWEVIEAGLKCLQGKSIVNSISLKEGEEKFLEHARTVRQYGAAVVVMAFDEKGQADTATRKIEVCERAYHLLVDKIGFNPHDIIFDPNVLAVATGIEEHNNYAVDFIEATAWIKKNLPGAHISGGVSNLSFSFRGNNYIREAMHAVFLYHAIQKGMDMGIVNPGTSVLYTDIPADVLERIEDVVLNRRSDAAERLIELADRLKEASAGNTSAGQPVKHDAWRDGTVEERLQYALVKGIGDFLEEDLAEALPKYDKAVDVIEGPLMNGMNHVGELFGAGKMFLPQVVKTARTMKKAVAILQPIIESEKVEGTASAGKVLLATVKGDVHDIGKNIVSVVMACNGYDIIDLGVMVPAESIVQKAIEEKVDMIGLSGLITPSLEEMVHVAMELEKAGLDIPLLIGGATTSKLHTALKIAPVYHAPVVHLKDASQNAGVAARLMSPKSKEELAKELSGEYEALRDKSGMMKRETVSLKEAQENRLKLF
;
A
#
# COMPACT_ATOMS: atom_id res chain seq x y z
N SER A 1 34.03 2.36 -3.53
CA SER A 1 34.08 0.92 -3.33
C SER A 1 33.52 0.62 -1.97
N THR A 2 32.24 0.28 -1.89
CA THR A 2 31.64 -0.29 -0.70
C THR A 2 32.17 -1.70 -0.54
N PRO A 3 32.71 -2.06 0.62
CA PRO A 3 33.16 -3.43 0.88
C PRO A 3 31.96 -4.39 0.87
N SER A 4 32.19 -5.62 0.45
CA SER A 4 31.23 -6.71 0.45
C SER A 4 30.51 -6.86 1.80
N ASN A 5 29.28 -7.14 1.77
CA ASN A 5 28.22 -6.91 2.77
C ASN A 5 28.22 -7.69 4.09
N SER A 6 29.11 -8.63 4.32
CA SER A 6 29.41 -9.03 5.70
C SER A 6 30.08 -7.91 6.49
N SER A 7 30.31 -6.77 5.84
CA SER A 7 31.13 -5.69 6.32
C SER A 7 30.34 -4.50 6.87
N ALA A 8 29.11 -4.20 6.48
CA ALA A 8 28.45 -3.01 7.03
C ALA A 8 28.22 -3.14 8.55
N ALA A 9 27.73 -4.30 9.00
CA ALA A 9 27.61 -4.57 10.42
C ALA A 9 28.97 -4.73 11.11
N SER A 10 29.97 -5.34 10.42
CA SER A 10 31.31 -5.47 10.95
C SER A 10 32.12 -4.18 10.85
N ASP A 11 31.80 -3.26 9.94
CA ASP A 11 32.49 -1.98 9.80
C ASP A 11 32.06 -0.99 10.90
N VAL A 12 30.82 -1.01 11.37
CA VAL A 12 30.43 -0.28 12.58
C VAL A 12 31.27 -0.72 13.79
N TYR A 13 31.62 -2.00 13.86
CA TYR A 13 32.41 -2.54 14.95
C TYR A 13 33.93 -2.38 14.76
N LYS A 14 34.43 -2.41 13.53
CA LYS A 14 35.88 -2.41 13.21
C LYS A 14 36.42 -1.08 12.71
N ARG A 15 35.54 -0.18 12.24
CA ARG A 15 35.88 1.09 11.59
C ARG A 15 35.12 2.27 12.20
N GLN A 16 34.98 2.30 13.51
CA GLN A 16 34.30 3.37 14.24
C GLN A 16 34.90 4.77 13.96
N ASP A 17 36.21 4.83 13.68
CA ASP A 17 36.90 6.03 13.23
C ASP A 17 36.30 6.66 11.98
N VAL A 18 36.01 5.81 10.98
CA VAL A 18 35.40 6.27 9.70
C VAL A 18 34.00 6.82 9.92
N ILE A 19 33.20 6.18 10.76
CA ILE A 19 31.82 6.65 11.05
C ILE A 19 31.88 7.97 11.80
N ARG A 20 32.77 8.15 12.77
CA ARG A 20 32.97 9.44 13.44
C ARG A 20 33.41 10.55 12.47
N ASP A 21 34.32 10.26 11.54
CA ASP A 21 34.77 11.21 10.54
C ASP A 21 33.67 11.63 9.58
N ILE A 22 32.74 10.69 9.20
CA ILE A 22 31.55 11.03 8.42
C ILE A 22 30.67 12.00 9.20
N HIS A 23 30.32 11.68 10.44
CA HIS A 23 29.52 12.58 11.28
C HIS A 23 30.15 13.96 11.45
N ARG A 24 31.49 14.05 11.67
CA ARG A 24 32.22 15.33 11.77
C ARG A 24 32.06 16.16 10.50
N LYS A 25 32.26 15.55 9.30
CA LYS A 25 32.12 16.27 8.02
C LYS A 25 30.76 16.92 7.85
N TYR A 26 29.68 16.19 8.22
CA TYR A 26 28.33 16.73 8.15
C TYR A 26 28.11 17.88 9.14
N LEU A 27 28.63 17.79 10.37
CA LEU A 27 28.56 18.88 11.37
C LEU A 27 29.40 20.07 10.97
N GLU A 28 30.59 19.85 10.38
CA GLU A 28 31.47 20.91 9.82
C GLU A 28 30.76 21.62 8.66
N ALA A 29 30.02 20.88 7.80
CA ALA A 29 29.19 21.44 6.73
C ALA A 29 28.00 22.26 7.25
N GLY A 30 27.72 22.23 8.55
CA GLY A 30 26.71 23.06 9.19
C GLY A 30 25.41 22.32 9.57
N ALA A 31 25.36 21.01 9.49
CA ALA A 31 24.19 20.23 9.90
C ALA A 31 23.85 20.49 11.37
N ASP A 32 22.56 20.58 11.68
CA ASP A 32 22.01 20.69 13.03
C ASP A 32 21.64 19.32 13.60
N ILE A 33 21.21 18.41 12.73
CA ILE A 33 20.81 17.04 13.05
C ILE A 33 21.66 16.08 12.22
N ILE A 34 22.21 15.04 12.85
CA ILE A 34 22.87 13.92 12.16
C ILE A 34 22.07 12.65 12.41
N GLU A 35 22.05 11.78 11.41
CA GLU A 35 21.36 10.49 11.47
C GLU A 35 22.33 9.37 11.82
N THR A 36 21.85 8.39 12.60
CA THR A 36 22.63 7.19 12.87
C THR A 36 22.71 6.29 11.64
N ASN A 37 23.78 5.53 11.47
CA ASN A 37 23.93 4.57 10.38
C ASN A 37 23.24 3.22 10.68
N THR A 38 21.94 3.29 11.01
CA THR A 38 21.12 2.17 11.47
C THR A 38 19.93 1.84 10.57
N PHE A 39 19.89 2.41 9.37
CA PHE A 39 18.79 2.32 8.41
C PHE A 39 18.18 0.91 8.26
N SER A 40 19.00 -0.12 8.11
CA SER A 40 18.56 -1.51 7.95
C SER A 40 18.80 -2.37 9.20
N SER A 41 19.08 -1.77 10.37
CA SER A 41 19.51 -2.51 11.56
C SER A 41 18.34 -3.07 12.38
N THR A 42 17.40 -3.78 11.73
CA THR A 42 16.32 -4.55 12.36
C THR A 42 16.65 -6.05 12.35
N THR A 43 16.05 -6.83 13.23
CA THR A 43 16.19 -8.29 13.24
C THR A 43 15.72 -8.93 11.93
N ILE A 44 14.68 -8.35 11.28
CA ILE A 44 14.16 -8.84 9.99
C ILE A 44 15.20 -8.64 8.89
N SER A 45 15.76 -7.44 8.74
CA SER A 45 16.74 -7.14 7.69
C SER A 45 18.10 -7.80 7.95
N MET A 46 18.51 -7.89 9.22
CA MET A 46 19.80 -8.51 9.59
C MET A 46 19.78 -10.04 9.54
N ALA A 47 18.59 -10.65 9.50
CA ALA A 47 18.46 -12.09 9.28
C ALA A 47 19.02 -12.55 7.93
N ASP A 48 18.96 -11.72 6.90
CA ASP A 48 19.54 -12.01 5.58
C ASP A 48 21.07 -12.12 5.62
N TYR A 49 21.69 -11.47 6.60
CA TYR A 49 23.15 -11.51 6.84
C TYR A 49 23.55 -12.50 7.94
N HIS A 50 22.58 -13.18 8.57
CA HIS A 50 22.81 -14.07 9.72
C HIS A 50 23.46 -13.37 10.91
N VAL A 51 23.12 -12.10 11.16
CA VAL A 51 23.65 -11.26 12.25
C VAL A 51 22.54 -10.59 13.07
N GLN A 52 21.33 -11.10 13.00
CA GLN A 52 20.18 -10.58 13.74
C GLN A 52 20.37 -10.54 15.26
N GLU A 53 21.21 -11.39 15.80
CA GLU A 53 21.56 -11.45 17.22
C GLU A 53 22.34 -10.21 17.72
N TYR A 54 23.03 -9.49 16.81
CA TYR A 54 23.81 -8.30 17.14
C TYR A 54 23.06 -6.98 16.95
N VAL A 55 21.79 -7.02 16.57
CA VAL A 55 20.98 -5.82 16.25
C VAL A 55 21.01 -4.80 17.38
N ARG A 56 20.84 -5.23 18.63
CA ARG A 56 20.87 -4.34 19.79
C ARG A 56 22.24 -3.64 19.93
N GLU A 57 23.31 -4.40 19.87
CA GLU A 57 24.70 -3.86 20.01
C GLU A 57 25.04 -2.92 18.87
N MET A 58 24.63 -3.24 17.64
CA MET A 58 24.86 -2.41 16.45
C MET A 58 24.16 -1.06 16.58
N ASN A 59 22.89 -1.04 16.95
CA ASN A 59 22.14 0.20 17.14
C ASN A 59 22.72 1.03 18.29
N GLN A 60 23.08 0.41 19.42
CA GLN A 60 23.70 1.12 20.55
C GLN A 60 25.06 1.72 20.16
N ALA A 61 25.89 0.98 19.43
CA ALA A 61 27.19 1.48 18.98
C ALA A 61 27.06 2.68 18.02
N ALA A 62 26.15 2.57 17.06
CA ALA A 62 25.90 3.64 16.08
C ALA A 62 25.42 4.93 16.74
N VAL A 63 24.47 4.82 17.69
CA VAL A 63 23.97 6.00 18.43
C VAL A 63 25.09 6.63 19.28
N LYS A 64 25.88 5.82 20.01
CA LYS A 64 26.97 6.34 20.84
C LYS A 64 27.98 7.11 19.99
N LEU A 65 28.37 6.61 18.82
CA LEU A 65 29.28 7.29 17.91
C LEU A 65 28.74 8.64 17.44
N ALA A 66 27.47 8.67 17.01
CA ALA A 66 26.82 9.91 16.60
C ALA A 66 26.72 10.91 17.77
N ARG A 67 26.35 10.43 18.97
CA ARG A 67 26.22 11.25 20.18
C ARG A 67 27.53 11.86 20.61
N GLU A 68 28.61 11.07 20.64
CA GLU A 68 29.96 11.58 20.96
C GLU A 68 30.34 12.80 20.09
N VAL A 69 30.14 12.69 18.77
CA VAL A 69 30.47 13.75 17.84
C VAL A 69 29.53 14.96 17.98
N ALA A 70 28.22 14.72 18.15
CA ALA A 70 27.24 15.78 18.35
C ALA A 70 27.50 16.58 19.63
N ASP A 71 27.90 15.91 20.71
CA ASP A 71 28.26 16.54 21.99
C ASP A 71 29.55 17.36 21.88
N GLU A 72 30.58 16.84 21.15
CA GLU A 72 31.81 17.57 20.82
C GLU A 72 31.49 18.90 20.15
N TYR A 73 30.68 18.90 19.09
CA TYR A 73 30.32 20.10 18.35
C TYR A 73 29.36 21.04 19.11
N THR A 74 28.49 20.51 19.96
CA THR A 74 27.68 21.33 20.87
C THR A 74 28.53 22.02 21.92
N ALA A 75 29.53 21.32 22.45
CA ALA A 75 30.47 21.94 23.42
C ALA A 75 31.34 23.06 22.78
N LEU A 76 31.73 22.92 21.51
CA LEU A 76 32.46 23.95 20.75
C LEU A 76 31.58 25.18 20.44
N ASN A 77 30.28 25.00 20.25
CA ASN A 77 29.33 26.08 20.00
C ASN A 77 27.99 25.83 20.72
N PRO A 78 27.86 26.18 22.01
CA PRO A 78 26.65 25.95 22.79
C PRO A 78 25.39 26.67 22.27
N ASP A 79 25.57 27.77 21.54
CA ASP A 79 24.44 28.50 20.92
C ASP A 79 23.86 27.79 19.70
N LYS A 80 24.56 26.77 19.19
CA LYS A 80 24.10 25.92 18.10
C LYS A 80 24.20 24.43 18.51
N PRO A 81 23.26 23.93 19.33
CA PRO A 81 23.28 22.52 19.74
C PRO A 81 23.11 21.58 18.55
N ARG A 82 23.69 20.38 18.65
CA ARG A 82 23.58 19.32 17.64
C ARG A 82 22.76 18.15 18.15
N PHE A 83 21.93 17.62 17.30
CA PHE A 83 21.00 16.56 17.62
C PHE A 83 21.30 15.27 16.86
N VAL A 84 20.90 14.13 17.42
CA VAL A 84 21.05 12.80 16.83
C VAL A 84 19.67 12.21 16.58
N ALA A 85 19.32 11.95 15.33
CA ALA A 85 18.14 11.22 14.94
C ALA A 85 18.48 9.73 14.74
N GLY A 86 17.75 8.86 15.41
CA GLY A 86 17.84 7.41 15.19
C GLY A 86 17.17 7.03 13.89
N SER A 87 17.94 6.65 12.87
CA SER A 87 17.45 6.23 11.56
C SER A 87 16.80 4.85 11.63
N VAL A 88 15.52 4.79 11.29
CA VAL A 88 14.69 3.57 11.24
C VAL A 88 14.14 3.43 9.82
N GLY A 89 14.84 2.68 8.98
CA GLY A 89 14.46 2.48 7.59
C GLY A 89 13.44 1.35 7.42
N PRO A 90 13.01 1.12 6.18
CA PRO A 90 12.13 0.01 5.85
C PRO A 90 12.85 -1.33 5.99
N THR A 91 12.07 -2.39 6.15
CA THR A 91 12.59 -3.76 6.05
C THR A 91 12.49 -4.26 4.62
N ASN A 92 13.16 -5.39 4.33
CA ASN A 92 13.03 -6.13 3.07
C ASN A 92 11.69 -6.88 2.93
N LYS A 93 10.81 -6.82 3.96
CA LYS A 93 9.48 -7.45 3.95
C LYS A 93 8.40 -6.40 4.16
N THR A 94 7.22 -6.65 3.58
CA THR A 94 6.07 -5.74 3.65
C THR A 94 4.89 -6.43 4.32
N CYS A 95 4.14 -5.68 5.13
CA CYS A 95 2.92 -6.16 5.77
C CYS A 95 1.69 -6.06 4.85
N SER A 96 1.70 -5.13 3.86
CA SER A 96 0.54 -4.87 3.00
C SER A 96 0.55 -5.65 1.69
N MET A 97 1.71 -6.16 1.26
CA MET A 97 1.86 -6.83 -0.03
C MET A 97 2.34 -8.28 0.12
N SER A 98 1.83 -9.16 -0.74
CA SER A 98 2.34 -10.53 -0.83
C SER A 98 3.59 -10.59 -1.69
N PRO A 99 4.65 -11.27 -1.27
CA PRO A 99 5.77 -11.60 -2.15
C PRO A 99 5.43 -12.74 -3.13
N ASP A 100 4.36 -13.48 -2.88
CA ASP A 100 3.87 -14.57 -3.74
C ASP A 100 2.65 -14.12 -4.53
N VAL A 101 2.81 -13.89 -5.81
CA VAL A 101 1.73 -13.49 -6.73
C VAL A 101 0.63 -14.55 -6.83
N ASN A 102 0.96 -15.83 -6.60
CA ASN A 102 0.01 -16.94 -6.64
C ASN A 102 -0.82 -17.01 -5.36
N ASN A 103 -0.32 -16.44 -4.28
CA ASN A 103 -1.01 -16.40 -3.00
C ASN A 103 -1.08 -14.96 -2.47
N PRO A 104 -1.96 -14.13 -3.03
CA PRO A 104 -2.06 -12.71 -2.66
C PRO A 104 -2.50 -12.48 -1.21
N ALA A 105 -3.05 -13.49 -0.53
CA ALA A 105 -3.36 -13.43 0.90
C ALA A 105 -2.13 -13.63 1.80
N TYR A 106 -1.06 -14.23 1.27
CA TYR A 106 0.15 -14.53 2.04
C TYR A 106 0.93 -13.25 2.41
N ARG A 107 1.48 -13.24 3.60
CA ARG A 107 2.43 -12.21 4.07
C ARG A 107 3.68 -12.88 4.60
N ALA A 108 4.85 -12.40 4.15
CA ALA A 108 6.15 -12.92 4.61
C ALA A 108 6.51 -12.49 6.03
N VAL A 109 5.76 -11.57 6.59
CA VAL A 109 5.91 -11.06 7.95
C VAL A 109 4.53 -10.60 8.45
N THR A 110 4.23 -10.84 9.70
CA THR A 110 3.04 -10.33 10.36
C THR A 110 3.27 -8.91 10.87
N TYR A 111 2.19 -8.19 11.12
CA TYR A 111 2.23 -6.85 11.72
C TYR A 111 2.93 -6.87 13.10
N ASP A 112 2.67 -7.89 13.91
CA ASP A 112 3.26 -8.02 15.26
C ASP A 112 4.76 -8.28 15.17
N GLU A 113 5.21 -9.22 14.32
CA GLU A 113 6.64 -9.48 14.09
C GLU A 113 7.38 -8.22 13.59
N MET A 114 6.73 -7.43 12.73
CA MET A 114 7.26 -6.16 12.24
C MET A 114 7.38 -5.14 13.38
N ALA A 115 6.33 -4.98 14.18
CA ALA A 115 6.34 -4.07 15.32
C ALA A 115 7.39 -4.47 16.36
N ASP A 116 7.54 -5.76 16.65
CA ASP A 116 8.52 -6.27 17.60
C ASP A 116 9.97 -6.02 17.12
N ALA A 117 10.23 -6.21 15.81
CA ALA A 117 11.54 -5.93 15.23
C ALA A 117 11.91 -4.45 15.32
N TYR A 118 10.99 -3.56 15.01
CA TYR A 118 11.19 -2.11 15.16
C TYR A 118 11.32 -1.69 16.62
N GLN A 119 10.53 -2.30 17.52
CA GLN A 119 10.61 -2.00 18.96
C GLN A 119 12.01 -2.30 19.51
N GLN A 120 12.59 -3.47 19.20
CA GLN A 120 13.95 -3.85 19.64
C GLN A 120 15.00 -2.84 19.15
N GLN A 121 14.89 -2.39 17.90
CA GLN A 121 15.78 -1.37 17.33
C GLN A 121 15.65 -0.05 18.09
N MET A 122 14.42 0.45 18.26
CA MET A 122 14.14 1.75 18.88
C MET A 122 14.47 1.77 20.36
N GLU A 123 14.24 0.69 21.12
CA GLU A 123 14.68 0.58 22.53
C GLU A 123 16.19 0.76 22.66
N ALA A 124 16.97 0.08 21.81
CA ALA A 124 18.42 0.21 21.82
C ALA A 124 18.89 1.65 21.50
N MET A 125 18.19 2.34 20.59
CA MET A 125 18.44 3.75 20.25
C MET A 125 18.11 4.69 21.40
N LEU A 126 16.94 4.56 22.02
CA LEU A 126 16.47 5.41 23.11
C LEU A 126 17.37 5.28 24.35
N GLU A 127 17.74 4.06 24.71
CA GLU A 127 18.68 3.78 25.82
C GLU A 127 20.08 4.38 25.59
N SER A 128 20.45 4.60 24.32
CA SER A 128 21.77 5.10 23.94
C SER A 128 21.78 6.61 23.70
N GLY A 129 20.62 7.31 23.80
CA GLY A 129 20.55 8.76 23.87
C GLY A 129 20.31 9.45 22.52
N VAL A 130 19.46 8.92 21.67
CA VAL A 130 18.95 9.65 20.50
C VAL A 130 18.03 10.79 20.94
N ASP A 131 18.01 11.88 20.19
CA ASP A 131 17.14 13.05 20.42
C ASP A 131 15.81 12.93 19.66
N ALA A 132 15.74 12.10 18.60
CA ALA A 132 14.53 11.82 17.82
C ALA A 132 14.58 10.42 17.20
N LEU A 133 13.42 9.86 16.87
CA LEU A 133 13.30 8.68 16.02
C LEU A 133 12.84 9.12 14.63
N LEU A 134 13.61 8.78 13.59
CA LEU A 134 13.30 9.08 12.19
C LEU A 134 12.90 7.78 11.49
N ILE A 135 11.61 7.59 11.28
CA ILE A 135 11.07 6.51 10.45
C ILE A 135 11.08 7.01 9.02
N GLU A 136 12.01 6.50 8.21
CA GLU A 136 12.29 7.06 6.89
C GLU A 136 12.13 6.06 5.75
N THR A 137 12.08 6.59 4.53
CA THR A 137 11.92 5.81 3.29
C THR A 137 10.68 4.92 3.34
N ILE A 138 9.60 5.47 3.89
CA ILE A 138 8.33 4.76 4.05
C ILE A 138 7.72 4.54 2.66
N PHE A 139 7.69 3.31 2.20
CA PHE A 139 7.03 2.89 0.96
C PHE A 139 5.82 1.98 1.20
N ASP A 140 5.64 1.48 2.43
CA ASP A 140 4.50 0.68 2.88
C ASP A 140 3.94 1.31 4.17
N THR A 141 2.72 1.82 4.11
CA THR A 141 2.09 2.51 5.24
C THR A 141 1.76 1.56 6.39
N LEU A 142 1.51 0.27 6.13
CA LEU A 142 1.25 -0.69 7.19
C LEU A 142 2.53 -0.97 8.00
N ASN A 143 3.69 -1.04 7.34
CA ASN A 143 5.00 -1.08 8.01
C ASN A 143 5.22 0.19 8.86
N ALA A 144 4.86 1.37 8.34
CA ALA A 144 4.98 2.63 9.09
C ALA A 144 4.08 2.63 10.32
N LYS A 145 2.84 2.13 10.24
CA LYS A 145 1.94 1.98 11.41
C LYS A 145 2.53 1.02 12.45
N ALA A 146 3.15 -0.07 12.02
CA ALA A 146 3.87 -0.98 12.92
C ALA A 146 5.07 -0.29 13.59
N ALA A 147 5.82 0.53 12.85
CA ALA A 147 6.94 1.30 13.41
C ALA A 147 6.47 2.40 14.39
N ILE A 148 5.34 3.06 14.12
CA ILE A 148 4.73 4.03 15.05
C ILE A 148 4.30 3.35 16.35
N LEU A 149 3.63 2.20 16.27
CA LEU A 149 3.27 1.38 17.42
C LEU A 149 4.52 0.96 18.21
N ALA A 150 5.56 0.55 17.51
CA ALA A 150 6.85 0.17 18.10
C ALA A 150 7.51 1.35 18.83
N ALA A 151 7.46 2.56 18.26
CA ALA A 151 7.98 3.77 18.90
C ALA A 151 7.25 4.08 20.22
N GLU A 152 5.92 3.99 20.23
CA GLU A 152 5.12 4.17 21.47
C GLU A 152 5.49 3.12 22.53
N ARG A 153 5.60 1.85 22.12
CA ARG A 153 5.99 0.74 23.03
C ARG A 153 7.41 0.93 23.57
N ALA A 154 8.36 1.28 22.70
CA ALA A 154 9.76 1.49 23.09
C ALA A 154 9.91 2.68 24.04
N MET A 155 9.25 3.82 23.76
CA MET A 155 9.24 4.98 24.66
C MET A 155 8.62 4.65 26.02
N LYS A 156 7.56 3.85 26.03
CA LYS A 156 6.94 3.38 27.29
C LYS A 156 7.85 2.42 28.06
N ALA A 157 8.52 1.51 27.37
CA ALA A 157 9.41 0.52 27.99
C ALA A 157 10.68 1.16 28.58
N THR A 158 11.28 2.10 27.87
CA THR A 158 12.51 2.78 28.30
C THR A 158 12.28 3.98 29.23
N GLY A 159 11.04 4.51 29.25
CA GLY A 159 10.73 5.77 29.96
C GLY A 159 11.30 7.03 29.29
N VAL A 160 11.90 6.91 28.10
CA VAL A 160 12.49 8.02 27.33
C VAL A 160 11.50 8.45 26.25
N LYS A 161 11.06 9.71 26.28
CA LYS A 161 10.18 10.28 25.26
C LYS A 161 10.95 11.23 24.34
N VAL A 162 10.90 10.98 23.04
CA VAL A 162 11.53 11.81 21.99
C VAL A 162 10.55 12.08 20.84
N PRO A 163 10.76 13.14 20.05
CA PRO A 163 10.01 13.39 18.82
C PRO A 163 10.08 12.21 17.84
N VAL A 164 8.97 11.93 17.15
CA VAL A 164 8.89 10.96 16.05
C VAL A 164 8.77 11.73 14.74
N MET A 165 9.67 11.48 13.82
CA MET A 165 9.73 12.06 12.49
C MET A 165 9.38 10.98 11.46
N LEU A 166 8.54 11.31 10.48
CA LEU A 166 8.19 10.41 9.37
C LEU A 166 8.71 10.96 8.05
N SER A 167 9.26 10.11 7.22
CA SER A 167 9.69 10.49 5.87
C SER A 167 9.24 9.44 4.85
N VAL A 168 8.40 9.87 3.90
CA VAL A 168 7.75 9.00 2.91
C VAL A 168 8.54 8.98 1.62
N THR A 169 8.54 7.86 0.95
CA THR A 169 9.07 7.70 -0.40
C THR A 169 7.93 7.51 -1.39
N VAL A 170 7.80 8.45 -2.32
CA VAL A 170 6.86 8.32 -3.44
C VAL A 170 7.53 7.53 -4.57
N SER A 171 6.80 6.58 -5.14
CA SER A 171 7.36 5.60 -6.08
C SER A 171 7.09 5.94 -7.54
N ASP A 172 6.16 6.87 -7.79
CA ASP A 172 5.75 7.27 -9.14
C ASP A 172 5.47 8.78 -9.25
N THR A 173 5.31 9.25 -10.47
CA THR A 173 4.96 10.65 -10.77
C THR A 173 3.54 11.03 -10.36
N GLY A 174 2.70 10.07 -9.96
CA GLY A 174 1.38 10.28 -9.38
C GLY A 174 1.41 10.54 -7.87
N GLY A 175 2.60 10.46 -7.24
CA GLY A 175 2.78 10.74 -5.82
C GLY A 175 2.28 9.62 -4.90
N ARG A 176 2.26 8.38 -5.38
CA ARG A 176 1.86 7.23 -4.57
C ARG A 176 3.07 6.52 -3.96
N THR A 177 2.87 5.95 -2.78
CA THR A 177 3.81 5.00 -2.19
C THR A 177 3.83 3.70 -3.01
N LEU A 178 4.82 2.84 -2.79
CA LEU A 178 4.89 1.54 -3.47
C LEU A 178 3.67 0.65 -3.17
N SER A 179 3.13 0.74 -1.95
CA SER A 179 1.89 0.06 -1.57
C SER A 179 0.61 0.70 -2.14
N GLY A 180 0.74 1.76 -2.94
CA GLY A 180 -0.33 2.36 -3.74
C GLY A 180 -1.07 3.53 -3.10
N GLN A 181 -0.77 3.93 -1.86
CA GLN A 181 -1.43 5.05 -1.20
C GLN A 181 -1.01 6.41 -1.76
N THR A 182 -1.97 7.35 -1.86
CA THR A 182 -1.69 8.77 -2.05
C THR A 182 -1.11 9.40 -0.78
N LEU A 183 -0.44 10.53 -0.89
CA LEU A 183 0.12 11.25 0.27
C LEU A 183 -0.98 11.68 1.26
N GLU A 184 -2.14 12.10 0.78
CA GLU A 184 -3.27 12.45 1.64
C GLU A 184 -3.83 11.22 2.38
N ALA A 185 -3.90 10.06 1.72
CA ALA A 185 -4.30 8.81 2.36
C ALA A 185 -3.28 8.37 3.43
N PHE A 186 -1.98 8.56 3.16
CA PHE A 186 -0.93 8.34 4.13
C PHE A 186 -1.10 9.26 5.36
N LEU A 187 -1.31 10.57 5.16
CA LEU A 187 -1.54 11.50 6.28
C LEU A 187 -2.73 11.08 7.14
N ALA A 188 -3.84 10.67 6.53
CA ALA A 188 -5.00 10.14 7.27
C ALA A 188 -4.63 8.89 8.08
N SER A 189 -3.86 7.98 7.50
CA SER A 189 -3.49 6.69 8.11
C SER A 189 -2.60 6.83 9.36
N VAL A 190 -1.83 7.92 9.47
CA VAL A 190 -0.90 8.17 10.58
C VAL A 190 -1.36 9.30 11.52
N GLN A 191 -2.54 9.89 11.28
CA GLN A 191 -3.07 11.06 11.99
C GLN A 191 -3.22 10.87 13.51
N HIS A 192 -3.36 9.62 13.95
CA HIS A 192 -3.51 9.23 15.36
C HIS A 192 -2.25 9.41 16.20
N ALA A 193 -1.08 9.41 15.55
CA ALA A 193 0.21 9.44 16.22
C ALA A 193 0.65 10.87 16.60
N ASP A 194 1.46 10.97 17.65
CA ASP A 194 2.13 12.20 18.07
C ASP A 194 3.38 12.44 17.22
N ILE A 195 3.17 12.94 16.00
CA ILE A 195 4.19 13.14 14.99
C ILE A 195 4.76 14.55 15.09
N PHE A 196 6.08 14.69 15.10
CA PHE A 196 6.77 15.96 15.06
C PHE A 196 6.87 16.52 13.64
N SER A 197 7.33 15.71 12.69
CA SER A 197 7.44 16.11 11.30
C SER A 197 7.03 15.00 10.35
N VAL A 198 6.54 15.38 9.18
CA VAL A 198 6.32 14.52 8.03
C VAL A 198 7.07 15.07 6.84
N GLY A 199 7.61 14.24 5.99
CA GLY A 199 8.35 14.73 4.83
C GLY A 199 8.51 13.69 3.75
N LEU A 200 9.36 14.01 2.78
CA LEU A 200 9.67 13.17 1.64
C LEU A 200 11.17 12.95 1.53
N ASN A 201 11.57 11.75 1.20
CA ASN A 201 12.94 11.43 0.86
C ASN A 201 13.03 10.43 -0.28
N CYS A 202 14.18 10.40 -0.94
CA CYS A 202 14.54 9.44 -1.98
C CYS A 202 13.67 9.52 -3.26
N SER A 203 13.83 8.56 -4.15
CA SER A 203 13.21 8.36 -5.48
C SER A 203 13.47 9.48 -6.48
N PHE A 204 13.35 10.73 -6.09
CA PHE A 204 13.40 11.91 -6.98
C PHE A 204 14.41 12.95 -6.53
N GLY A 205 14.85 13.79 -7.50
CA GLY A 205 15.58 15.02 -7.21
C GLY A 205 14.65 16.15 -6.73
N ALA A 206 15.25 17.27 -6.33
CA ALA A 206 14.52 18.37 -5.69
C ALA A 206 13.36 18.91 -6.56
N ARG A 207 13.56 19.08 -7.85
CA ARG A 207 12.52 19.60 -8.76
C ARG A 207 11.28 18.71 -8.83
N GLN A 208 11.48 17.39 -8.88
CA GLN A 208 10.37 16.42 -8.98
C GLN A 208 9.62 16.25 -7.65
N LEU A 209 10.29 16.43 -6.50
CA LEU A 209 9.64 16.36 -5.19
C LEU A 209 8.78 17.59 -4.86
N LYS A 210 9.04 18.74 -5.49
CA LYS A 210 8.36 20.00 -5.16
C LYS A 210 6.83 19.91 -5.15
N PRO A 211 6.14 19.39 -6.20
CA PRO A 211 4.67 19.29 -6.20
C PRO A 211 4.11 18.48 -5.02
N PHE A 212 4.83 17.46 -4.59
CA PHE A 212 4.41 16.61 -3.47
C PHE A 212 4.66 17.30 -2.11
N LEU A 213 5.72 18.10 -2.00
CA LEU A 213 5.95 18.96 -0.83
C LEU A 213 4.87 20.05 -0.71
N GLU A 214 4.44 20.64 -1.82
CA GLU A 214 3.31 21.58 -1.86
C GLU A 214 2.02 20.92 -1.35
N GLN A 215 1.73 19.68 -1.75
CA GLN A 215 0.59 18.91 -1.24
C GLN A 215 0.69 18.67 0.28
N LEU A 216 1.86 18.26 0.77
CA LEU A 216 2.08 18.07 2.20
C LEU A 216 1.95 19.39 2.97
N ALA A 217 2.59 20.46 2.51
CA ALA A 217 2.55 21.77 3.14
C ALA A 217 1.12 22.34 3.22
N ALA A 218 0.27 22.04 2.23
CA ALA A 218 -1.13 22.48 2.22
C ALA A 218 -2.02 21.70 3.19
N ARG A 219 -1.63 20.50 3.65
CA ARG A 219 -2.52 19.60 4.38
C ARG A 219 -1.98 19.06 5.70
N ALA A 220 -0.65 19.00 5.88
CA ALA A 220 -0.06 18.36 7.05
C ALA A 220 -0.04 19.30 8.27
N PRO A 221 -0.62 18.90 9.41
CA PRO A 221 -0.56 19.66 10.65
C PRO A 221 0.75 19.40 11.43
N TYR A 222 1.86 19.20 10.70
CA TYR A 222 3.18 18.83 11.19
C TYR A 222 4.25 19.68 10.52
N TYR A 223 5.44 19.76 11.11
CA TYR A 223 6.60 20.29 10.42
C TYR A 223 6.94 19.47 9.19
N ILE A 224 7.48 20.10 8.15
CA ILE A 224 7.77 19.45 6.88
C ILE A 224 9.28 19.26 6.70
N SER A 225 9.69 18.03 6.34
CA SER A 225 11.08 17.70 6.00
C SER A 225 11.22 17.29 4.53
N ALA A 226 12.37 17.55 3.93
CA ALA A 226 12.68 17.16 2.57
C ALA A 226 14.13 16.68 2.44
N TYR A 227 14.33 15.45 1.94
CA TYR A 227 15.64 14.86 1.67
C TYR A 227 15.69 14.33 0.23
N PRO A 228 15.85 15.24 -0.77
CA PRO A 228 15.91 14.85 -2.18
C PRO A 228 17.20 14.11 -2.51
N ASN A 229 17.19 13.33 -3.58
CA ASN A 229 18.37 12.76 -4.20
C ASN A 229 19.16 13.85 -4.92
N ALA A 230 20.45 13.62 -5.19
CA ALA A 230 21.28 14.48 -6.04
C ALA A 230 20.90 14.34 -7.53
N GLY A 231 19.63 14.64 -7.86
CA GLY A 231 19.01 14.37 -9.15
C GLY A 231 18.57 12.91 -9.29
N LEU A 232 18.39 12.47 -10.53
CA LEU A 232 18.16 11.07 -10.86
C LEU A 232 19.50 10.39 -11.21
N PRO A 233 19.66 9.09 -10.91
CA PRO A 233 20.85 8.36 -11.33
C PRO A 233 20.96 8.34 -12.84
N ASN A 234 22.16 8.58 -13.36
CA ASN A 234 22.44 8.45 -14.79
C ASN A 234 22.46 6.97 -15.20
N SER A 235 22.65 6.72 -16.50
CA SER A 235 22.67 5.36 -17.08
C SER A 235 23.79 4.44 -16.53
N LEU A 236 24.73 4.97 -15.76
CA LEU A 236 25.79 4.24 -15.06
C LEU A 236 25.50 4.14 -13.54
N GLY A 237 24.32 4.53 -13.08
CA GLY A 237 23.94 4.53 -11.67
C GLY A 237 24.59 5.61 -10.83
N LYS A 238 25.21 6.62 -11.45
CA LYS A 238 25.87 7.74 -10.74
C LYS A 238 24.95 8.96 -10.70
N TYR A 239 25.08 9.74 -9.65
CA TYR A 239 24.40 11.01 -9.50
C TYR A 239 25.30 12.13 -9.98
N ASP A 240 24.83 12.89 -10.97
CA ASP A 240 25.63 13.93 -11.66
C ASP A 240 25.25 15.36 -11.25
N GLN A 241 24.13 15.53 -10.51
CA GLN A 241 23.73 16.86 -10.04
C GLN A 241 24.78 17.39 -9.04
N THR A 242 25.23 18.63 -9.22
CA THR A 242 26.19 19.25 -8.32
C THR A 242 25.52 19.84 -7.07
N PRO A 243 26.28 20.10 -5.97
CA PRO A 243 25.75 20.79 -4.80
C PRO A 243 25.08 22.13 -5.12
N ALA A 244 25.69 22.93 -6.01
CA ALA A 244 25.16 24.23 -6.44
C ALA A 244 23.85 24.10 -7.23
N ASP A 245 23.72 23.10 -8.12
CA ASP A 245 22.49 22.85 -8.87
C ASP A 245 21.35 22.46 -7.94
N MET A 246 21.63 21.56 -6.98
CA MET A 246 20.63 21.13 -6.00
C MET A 246 20.22 22.29 -5.10
N ALA A 247 21.15 23.10 -4.61
CA ALA A 247 20.87 24.30 -3.82
C ALA A 247 19.99 25.30 -4.58
N HIS A 248 20.21 25.44 -5.89
CA HIS A 248 19.38 26.28 -6.76
C HIS A 248 17.92 25.77 -6.82
N GLU A 249 17.72 24.48 -6.93
CA GLU A 249 16.36 23.88 -6.95
C GLU A 249 15.70 23.93 -5.57
N VAL A 250 16.41 23.59 -4.51
CA VAL A 250 15.91 23.62 -3.12
C VAL A 250 15.57 25.04 -2.66
N LYS A 251 16.20 26.07 -3.25
CA LYS A 251 15.88 27.47 -2.97
C LYS A 251 14.39 27.79 -3.11
N GLU A 252 13.69 27.12 -4.04
CA GLU A 252 12.25 27.30 -4.20
C GLU A 252 11.47 26.81 -2.97
N TYR A 253 11.84 25.67 -2.36
CA TYR A 253 11.21 25.17 -1.14
C TYR A 253 11.30 26.17 0.02
N VAL A 254 12.50 26.76 0.16
CA VAL A 254 12.80 27.73 1.22
C VAL A 254 12.07 29.05 0.96
N HIS A 255 12.09 29.53 -0.29
CA HIS A 255 11.48 30.82 -0.66
C HIS A 255 9.95 30.81 -0.54
N GLU A 256 9.33 29.67 -0.85
CA GLU A 256 7.88 29.48 -0.76
C GLU A 256 7.43 29.04 0.66
N GLY A 257 8.37 28.81 1.58
CA GLY A 257 8.04 28.40 2.95
C GLY A 257 7.39 27.03 3.03
N LEU A 258 7.85 26.06 2.22
CA LEU A 258 7.28 24.72 2.16
C LEU A 258 7.83 23.78 3.23
N ILE A 259 9.01 24.05 3.78
CA ILE A 259 9.75 23.13 4.63
C ILE A 259 10.25 23.78 5.94
N ASN A 260 10.56 22.92 6.91
CA ASN A 260 11.19 23.26 8.18
C ASN A 260 12.57 22.61 8.32
N ILE A 261 12.75 21.42 7.72
CA ILE A 261 13.95 20.60 7.80
C ILE A 261 14.37 20.27 6.38
N ILE A 262 15.66 20.43 6.08
CA ILE A 262 16.24 20.12 4.79
C ILE A 262 17.48 19.25 4.97
N GLY A 263 17.63 18.25 4.11
CA GLY A 263 18.79 17.40 4.06
C GLY A 263 19.00 16.88 2.63
N GLY A 264 19.50 15.67 2.52
CA GLY A 264 19.67 14.99 1.25
C GLY A 264 19.63 13.48 1.42
N CYS A 265 19.36 12.76 0.33
CA CYS A 265 19.31 11.31 0.30
C CYS A 265 20.35 10.78 -0.70
N CYS A 266 20.00 9.87 -1.58
CA CYS A 266 20.94 9.20 -2.49
C CYS A 266 21.79 10.18 -3.32
N GLY A 267 23.09 9.94 -3.36
CA GLY A 267 24.05 10.73 -4.11
C GLY A 267 24.51 12.03 -3.44
N THR A 268 23.91 12.44 -2.30
CA THR A 268 24.31 13.61 -1.55
C THR A 268 25.46 13.33 -0.58
N THR A 269 26.26 14.36 -0.29
CA THR A 269 27.38 14.34 0.65
C THR A 269 27.36 15.59 1.53
N ASP A 270 28.32 15.72 2.43
CA ASP A 270 28.58 16.92 3.22
C ASP A 270 28.66 18.19 2.38
N ALA A 271 29.18 18.12 1.14
CA ALA A 271 29.26 19.25 0.23
C ALA A 271 27.89 19.85 -0.14
N TYR A 272 26.83 19.03 -0.22
CA TYR A 272 25.47 19.50 -0.46
C TYR A 272 24.90 20.21 0.77
N ILE A 273 25.17 19.65 1.95
CA ILE A 273 24.74 20.25 3.21
C ILE A 273 25.41 21.60 3.44
N ALA A 274 26.67 21.76 3.00
CA ALA A 274 27.42 23.02 3.13
C ALA A 274 26.79 24.22 2.39
N GLU A 275 25.97 23.97 1.37
CA GLU A 275 25.23 25.00 0.64
C GLU A 275 24.02 25.55 1.42
N TYR A 276 23.44 24.76 2.33
CA TYR A 276 22.16 25.06 2.95
C TYR A 276 22.21 26.18 4.01
N PRO A 277 23.26 26.36 4.87
CA PRO A 277 23.27 27.40 5.87
C PRO A 277 23.09 28.81 5.28
N ALA A 278 23.73 29.09 4.14
CA ALA A 278 23.57 30.35 3.44
C ALA A 278 22.18 30.51 2.80
N LEU A 279 21.61 29.42 2.30
CA LEU A 279 20.31 29.40 1.64
C LEU A 279 19.17 29.67 2.62
N ILE A 280 19.22 29.08 3.82
CA ILE A 280 18.17 29.21 4.83
C ILE A 280 18.29 30.46 5.71
N ALA A 281 19.38 31.21 5.61
CA ALA A 281 19.62 32.43 6.41
C ALA A 281 18.50 33.47 6.17
N GLY A 282 17.72 33.76 7.22
CA GLY A 282 16.58 34.69 7.15
C GLY A 282 15.32 34.14 6.46
N ALA A 283 15.31 32.88 6.10
CA ALA A 283 14.12 32.22 5.51
C ALA A 283 12.97 32.13 6.52
N LYS A 284 11.75 32.15 5.99
CA LYS A 284 10.54 31.86 6.78
C LYS A 284 10.24 30.36 6.69
N PRO A 285 10.25 29.64 7.82
CA PRO A 285 9.92 28.23 7.82
C PRO A 285 8.44 28.01 7.53
N HIS A 286 8.08 26.79 7.09
CA HIS A 286 6.69 26.38 6.98
C HIS A 286 5.96 26.49 8.32
N ILE A 287 4.72 26.94 8.27
CA ILE A 287 3.82 26.97 9.43
C ILE A 287 2.82 25.82 9.25
N PRO A 288 2.82 24.80 10.14
CA PRO A 288 1.89 23.70 10.06
C PRO A 288 0.43 24.16 10.01
N VAL A 289 -0.37 23.56 9.14
CA VAL A 289 -1.80 23.86 9.05
C VAL A 289 -2.55 23.31 10.27
N CYS A 290 -3.78 23.80 10.49
CA CYS A 290 -4.64 23.25 11.54
C CYS A 290 -4.99 21.78 11.23
N LYS A 291 -5.23 20.99 12.28
CA LYS A 291 -5.80 19.65 12.10
C LYS A 291 -7.14 19.74 11.37
N PRO A 292 -7.49 18.77 10.53
CA PRO A 292 -8.76 18.77 9.79
C PRO A 292 -9.96 18.88 10.73
N ASP A 293 -10.93 19.72 10.38
CA ASP A 293 -12.21 19.88 11.08
C ASP A 293 -13.29 18.98 10.44
N CYS A 294 -12.90 17.77 10.08
CA CYS A 294 -13.78 16.72 9.58
C CYS A 294 -13.13 15.34 9.76
N MET A 295 -13.91 14.28 9.61
CA MET A 295 -13.40 12.92 9.62
C MET A 295 -12.60 12.65 8.34
N TRP A 296 -11.38 12.18 8.50
CA TRP A 296 -10.56 11.60 7.44
C TRP A 296 -10.52 10.10 7.59
N LEU A 297 -10.83 9.38 6.53
CA LEU A 297 -10.70 7.94 6.40
C LEU A 297 -9.87 7.65 5.14
N SER A 298 -9.26 6.48 5.07
CA SER A 298 -8.50 6.13 3.86
C SER A 298 -8.47 4.62 3.59
N GLY A 299 -8.53 4.29 2.32
CA GLY A 299 -7.95 3.10 1.75
C GLY A 299 -6.62 3.50 1.09
N LEU A 300 -6.49 3.26 -0.22
CA LEU A 300 -5.40 3.83 -1.03
C LEU A 300 -5.64 5.32 -1.32
N GLU A 301 -6.86 5.78 -1.21
CA GLU A 301 -7.28 7.17 -1.42
C GLU A 301 -7.91 7.73 -0.16
N LEU A 302 -7.86 9.06 -0.03
CA LEU A 302 -8.48 9.77 1.09
C LEU A 302 -9.98 9.90 0.89
N LEU A 303 -10.76 9.62 1.93
CA LEU A 303 -12.16 9.98 2.05
C LEU A 303 -12.29 11.05 3.15
N GLU A 304 -12.65 12.27 2.77
CA GLU A 304 -12.99 13.35 3.68
C GLU A 304 -14.52 13.39 3.88
N VAL A 305 -14.99 13.10 5.08
CA VAL A 305 -16.43 13.15 5.38
C VAL A 305 -16.82 14.61 5.69
N LYS A 306 -17.26 15.28 4.65
CA LYS A 306 -17.65 16.70 4.67
C LYS A 306 -19.14 16.88 4.34
N PRO A 307 -19.75 18.02 4.70
CA PRO A 307 -21.15 18.29 4.36
C PRO A 307 -21.47 18.17 2.86
N GLU A 308 -20.51 18.46 1.97
CA GLU A 308 -20.66 18.39 0.52
C GLU A 308 -20.89 16.95 -0.01
N ILE A 309 -20.47 15.93 0.75
CA ILE A 309 -20.75 14.53 0.39
C ILE A 309 -22.22 14.17 0.65
N ASN A 310 -22.89 14.92 1.50
CA ASN A 310 -24.26 14.73 1.92
C ASN A 310 -24.50 13.43 2.72
N PHE A 311 -24.17 12.27 2.16
CA PHE A 311 -24.32 10.97 2.83
C PHE A 311 -23.27 9.95 2.38
N VAL A 312 -22.71 9.20 3.33
CA VAL A 312 -21.70 8.18 3.08
C VAL A 312 -22.35 6.79 3.05
N ASN A 313 -22.37 6.17 1.87
CA ASN A 313 -22.83 4.79 1.71
C ASN A 313 -21.76 3.81 2.19
N VAL A 314 -22.10 3.02 3.22
CA VAL A 314 -21.29 1.89 3.70
C VAL A 314 -21.92 0.61 3.14
N GLY A 315 -21.19 -0.10 2.29
CA GLY A 315 -21.71 -1.29 1.58
C GLY A 315 -21.84 -2.50 2.48
N GLU A 316 -23.05 -3.07 2.61
CA GLU A 316 -23.40 -4.17 3.55
C GLU A 316 -23.20 -5.58 3.03
N ARG A 317 -22.76 -5.79 1.76
CA ARG A 317 -22.86 -7.11 1.11
C ARG A 317 -21.67 -8.04 1.41
N CYS A 318 -20.58 -7.57 2.00
CA CYS A 318 -19.45 -8.40 2.47
C CYS A 318 -19.64 -8.84 3.94
N ASN A 319 -20.88 -9.10 4.33
CA ASN A 319 -21.26 -9.54 5.67
C ASN A 319 -21.86 -10.94 5.59
N VAL A 320 -21.22 -11.94 6.23
CA VAL A 320 -21.66 -13.35 6.18
C VAL A 320 -23.01 -13.55 6.87
N ALA A 321 -23.36 -12.78 7.88
CA ALA A 321 -24.66 -12.84 8.56
C ALA A 321 -25.78 -12.23 7.68
N GLY A 322 -25.45 -11.19 6.88
CA GLY A 322 -26.42 -10.47 6.05
C GLY A 322 -26.57 -11.01 4.64
N SER A 323 -25.57 -11.69 4.08
CA SER A 323 -25.51 -12.15 2.69
C SER A 323 -25.26 -13.64 2.58
N ARG A 324 -26.33 -14.42 2.27
CA ARG A 324 -26.19 -15.87 2.05
C ARG A 324 -25.24 -16.23 0.92
N LYS A 325 -25.18 -15.39 -0.14
CA LYS A 325 -24.25 -15.61 -1.26
C LYS A 325 -22.82 -15.45 -0.77
N PHE A 326 -22.51 -14.37 -0.04
CA PHE A 326 -21.19 -14.12 0.48
C PHE A 326 -20.74 -15.22 1.44
N LEU A 327 -21.58 -15.60 2.42
CA LEU A 327 -21.33 -16.71 3.34
C LEU A 327 -20.98 -18.01 2.60
N ARG A 328 -21.76 -18.39 1.58
CA ARG A 328 -21.47 -19.59 0.79
C ARG A 328 -20.10 -19.50 0.12
N LEU A 329 -19.76 -18.36 -0.48
CA LEU A 329 -18.49 -18.20 -1.18
C LEU A 329 -17.28 -18.27 -0.23
N ILE A 330 -17.40 -17.71 0.96
CA ILE A 330 -16.35 -17.81 2.00
C ILE A 330 -16.23 -19.27 2.48
N ASN A 331 -17.32 -19.96 2.76
CA ASN A 331 -17.30 -21.39 3.15
C ASN A 331 -16.66 -22.28 2.08
N GLU A 332 -16.96 -22.02 0.80
CA GLU A 332 -16.41 -22.75 -0.35
C GLU A 332 -14.97 -22.28 -0.73
N LYS A 333 -14.40 -21.29 -0.02
CA LYS A 333 -13.10 -20.65 -0.31
C LYS A 333 -13.01 -20.06 -1.72
N LYS A 334 -14.14 -19.62 -2.27
CA LYS A 334 -14.25 -18.95 -3.56
C LYS A 334 -14.03 -17.45 -3.41
N TYR A 335 -12.82 -17.09 -3.03
CA TYR A 335 -12.48 -15.69 -2.69
C TYR A 335 -12.57 -14.75 -3.89
N ASP A 336 -12.24 -15.19 -5.10
CA ASP A 336 -12.34 -14.35 -6.31
C ASP A 336 -13.78 -13.89 -6.54
N GLU A 337 -14.76 -14.82 -6.40
CA GLU A 337 -16.17 -14.46 -6.48
C GLU A 337 -16.63 -13.59 -5.31
N ALA A 338 -16.08 -13.80 -4.11
CA ALA A 338 -16.36 -12.95 -2.95
C ALA A 338 -15.82 -11.53 -3.15
N LEU A 339 -14.62 -11.36 -3.71
CA LEU A 339 -14.04 -10.07 -4.09
C LEU A 339 -14.87 -9.36 -5.17
N SER A 340 -15.50 -10.09 -6.10
CA SER A 340 -16.40 -9.49 -7.09
C SER A 340 -17.60 -8.79 -6.44
N ILE A 341 -18.09 -9.31 -5.30
CA ILE A 341 -19.14 -8.65 -4.52
C ILE A 341 -18.65 -7.34 -3.91
N ALA A 342 -17.43 -7.31 -3.35
CA ALA A 342 -16.84 -6.09 -2.81
C ALA A 342 -16.61 -5.04 -3.91
N ARG A 343 -16.06 -5.46 -5.05
CA ARG A 343 -15.84 -4.58 -6.23
C ARG A 343 -17.15 -3.98 -6.71
N LYS A 344 -18.17 -4.80 -6.85
CA LYS A 344 -19.51 -4.37 -7.28
C LYS A 344 -20.10 -3.28 -6.37
N GLN A 345 -19.94 -3.39 -5.06
CA GLN A 345 -20.39 -2.37 -4.12
C GLN A 345 -19.71 -1.03 -4.34
N VAL A 346 -18.38 -1.03 -4.57
CA VAL A 346 -17.62 0.19 -4.86
C VAL A 346 -18.06 0.81 -6.19
N GLU A 347 -18.28 0.00 -7.22
CA GLU A 347 -18.82 0.45 -8.51
C GLU A 347 -20.23 1.05 -8.40
N ASP A 348 -21.06 0.49 -7.51
CA ASP A 348 -22.42 0.96 -7.24
C ASP A 348 -22.44 2.19 -6.30
N GLY A 349 -21.29 2.72 -5.89
CA GLY A 349 -21.17 3.98 -5.15
C GLY A 349 -20.96 3.82 -3.64
N ALA A 350 -20.55 2.65 -3.16
CA ALA A 350 -20.08 2.54 -1.78
C ALA A 350 -18.79 3.35 -1.60
N LEU A 351 -18.76 4.20 -0.61
CA LEU A 351 -17.59 4.97 -0.20
C LEU A 351 -16.78 4.26 0.89
N ILE A 352 -17.38 3.29 1.55
CA ILE A 352 -16.80 2.40 2.58
C ILE A 352 -17.38 1.01 2.35
N ILE A 353 -16.62 -0.06 2.62
CA ILE A 353 -17.13 -1.44 2.64
C ILE A 353 -17.12 -1.98 4.06
N ASP A 354 -18.28 -2.50 4.50
CA ASP A 354 -18.42 -3.25 5.75
C ASP A 354 -18.05 -4.72 5.50
N VAL A 355 -17.15 -5.27 6.32
CA VAL A 355 -16.69 -6.66 6.23
C VAL A 355 -16.93 -7.36 7.55
N ASN A 356 -17.75 -8.41 7.53
CA ASN A 356 -18.08 -9.24 8.68
C ASN A 356 -17.92 -10.72 8.34
N MET A 357 -17.20 -11.46 9.21
CA MET A 357 -16.93 -12.90 9.08
C MET A 357 -17.51 -13.71 10.25
N ASP A 358 -18.43 -13.12 11.04
CA ASP A 358 -19.00 -13.77 12.22
C ASP A 358 -20.05 -14.83 11.84
N ASP A 359 -19.60 -16.07 11.75
CA ASP A 359 -20.44 -17.24 11.57
C ASP A 359 -19.97 -18.38 12.50
N GLY A 360 -20.90 -19.20 12.96
CA GLY A 360 -20.60 -20.28 13.91
C GLY A 360 -19.76 -21.45 13.34
N LEU A 361 -19.61 -21.52 12.02
CA LEU A 361 -18.87 -22.57 11.32
C LEU A 361 -17.54 -22.07 10.73
N LEU A 362 -17.28 -20.76 10.78
CA LEU A 362 -16.06 -20.15 10.26
C LEU A 362 -15.06 -19.86 11.39
N ASP A 363 -13.77 -20.00 11.09
CA ASP A 363 -12.74 -19.29 11.85
C ASP A 363 -12.74 -17.82 11.42
N ALA A 364 -13.55 -17.01 12.11
CA ALA A 364 -13.76 -15.62 11.74
C ALA A 364 -12.46 -14.79 11.72
N LYS A 365 -11.49 -15.12 12.58
CA LYS A 365 -10.19 -14.42 12.62
C LYS A 365 -9.34 -14.75 11.40
N GLU A 366 -9.26 -16.03 11.02
CA GLU A 366 -8.53 -16.46 9.83
C GLU A 366 -9.19 -15.92 8.56
N GLU A 367 -10.52 -16.00 8.46
CA GLU A 367 -11.27 -15.52 7.30
C GLU A 367 -11.19 -13.99 7.13
N MET A 368 -11.27 -13.23 8.22
CA MET A 368 -11.10 -11.77 8.19
C MET A 368 -9.70 -11.41 7.69
N THR A 369 -8.66 -12.04 8.24
CA THR A 369 -7.27 -11.82 7.83
C THR A 369 -7.07 -12.17 6.36
N THR A 370 -7.54 -13.33 5.93
CA THR A 370 -7.40 -13.80 4.55
C THR A 370 -8.11 -12.86 3.58
N PHE A 371 -9.36 -12.53 3.85
CA PHE A 371 -10.16 -11.68 2.96
C PHE A 371 -9.62 -10.24 2.88
N LEU A 372 -9.22 -9.65 4.00
CA LEU A 372 -8.64 -8.30 4.00
C LEU A 372 -7.28 -8.24 3.30
N ASN A 373 -6.45 -9.27 3.45
CA ASN A 373 -5.20 -9.39 2.70
C ASN A 373 -5.45 -9.50 1.18
N LEU A 374 -6.51 -10.19 0.77
CA LEU A 374 -6.94 -10.26 -0.62
C LEU A 374 -7.46 -8.91 -1.12
N VAL A 375 -8.29 -8.22 -0.33
CA VAL A 375 -8.77 -6.86 -0.63
C VAL A 375 -7.60 -5.90 -0.84
N ALA A 376 -6.54 -5.98 -0.02
CA ALA A 376 -5.34 -5.15 -0.17
C ALA A 376 -4.64 -5.34 -1.53
N SER A 377 -4.81 -6.50 -2.17
CA SER A 377 -4.27 -6.80 -3.51
C SER A 377 -5.18 -6.39 -4.67
N GLU A 378 -6.37 -5.81 -4.37
CA GLU A 378 -7.39 -5.40 -5.34
C GLU A 378 -7.56 -3.86 -5.31
N PRO A 379 -6.82 -3.10 -6.12
CA PRO A 379 -6.80 -1.64 -6.04
C PRO A 379 -8.16 -0.96 -6.20
N GLU A 380 -9.06 -1.52 -7.03
CA GLU A 380 -10.41 -0.99 -7.20
C GLU A 380 -11.24 -1.09 -5.91
N ILE A 381 -10.96 -2.09 -5.07
CA ILE A 381 -11.62 -2.25 -3.77
C ILE A 381 -10.84 -1.50 -2.69
N ALA A 382 -9.51 -1.70 -2.65
CA ALA A 382 -8.63 -1.13 -1.63
C ALA A 382 -8.59 0.41 -1.63
N ARG A 383 -9.04 1.07 -2.70
CA ARG A 383 -9.08 2.54 -2.77
C ARG A 383 -10.00 3.16 -1.71
N VAL A 384 -11.07 2.46 -1.30
CA VAL A 384 -12.00 2.93 -0.27
C VAL A 384 -11.63 2.39 1.12
N PRO A 385 -11.97 3.10 2.20
CA PRO A 385 -11.81 2.60 3.56
C PRO A 385 -12.64 1.35 3.81
N VAL A 386 -12.17 0.52 4.75
CA VAL A 386 -12.90 -0.67 5.22
C VAL A 386 -13.43 -0.44 6.62
N MET A 387 -14.69 -0.86 6.86
CA MET A 387 -15.28 -1.00 8.18
C MET A 387 -15.12 -2.47 8.60
N ILE A 388 -14.37 -2.70 9.68
CA ILE A 388 -14.15 -4.03 10.26
C ILE A 388 -15.28 -4.29 11.24
N ASP A 389 -16.17 -5.21 10.89
CA ASP A 389 -17.36 -5.53 11.68
C ASP A 389 -17.23 -6.93 12.32
N SER A 390 -17.24 -6.99 13.63
CA SER A 390 -17.29 -8.24 14.38
C SER A 390 -17.78 -8.04 15.80
N SER A 391 -18.46 -9.05 16.32
CA SER A 391 -18.81 -9.16 17.72
C SER A 391 -17.65 -9.66 18.61
N LYS A 392 -16.55 -10.14 17.98
CA LYS A 392 -15.37 -10.71 18.66
C LYS A 392 -14.18 -9.76 18.54
N TRP A 393 -13.65 -9.34 19.69
CA TRP A 393 -12.55 -8.39 19.71
C TRP A 393 -11.29 -8.87 18.98
N GLU A 394 -10.94 -10.15 19.13
CA GLU A 394 -9.81 -10.78 18.46
C GLU A 394 -9.90 -10.72 16.92
N VAL A 395 -11.10 -10.71 16.36
CA VAL A 395 -11.35 -10.58 14.91
C VAL A 395 -11.14 -9.12 14.48
N ILE A 396 -11.64 -8.16 15.28
CA ILE A 396 -11.44 -6.73 15.05
C ILE A 396 -9.94 -6.42 15.04
N GLU A 397 -9.19 -6.87 16.05
CA GLU A 397 -7.76 -6.61 16.15
C GLU A 397 -6.98 -7.25 15.01
N ALA A 398 -7.33 -8.47 14.60
CA ALA A 398 -6.74 -9.11 13.43
C ALA A 398 -6.98 -8.31 12.15
N GLY A 399 -8.19 -7.78 11.95
CA GLY A 399 -8.52 -6.92 10.82
C GLY A 399 -7.74 -5.61 10.81
N LEU A 400 -7.57 -4.96 11.97
CA LEU A 400 -6.78 -3.74 12.11
C LEU A 400 -5.32 -3.92 11.69
N LYS A 401 -4.75 -5.11 11.89
CA LYS A 401 -3.38 -5.47 11.52
C LYS A 401 -3.20 -5.76 10.02
N CYS A 402 -4.27 -5.80 9.23
CA CYS A 402 -4.24 -6.04 7.79
C CYS A 402 -4.35 -4.77 6.95
N LEU A 403 -4.85 -3.66 7.51
CA LEU A 403 -5.24 -2.47 6.76
C LEU A 403 -4.24 -1.33 6.91
N GLN A 404 -3.63 -0.92 5.81
CA GLN A 404 -2.69 0.21 5.78
C GLN A 404 -3.40 1.56 5.94
N GLY A 405 -4.64 1.70 5.47
CA GLY A 405 -5.43 2.91 5.58
C GLY A 405 -6.03 3.15 6.96
N LYS A 406 -6.68 4.29 7.12
CA LYS A 406 -7.48 4.61 8.29
C LYS A 406 -8.87 3.99 8.15
N SER A 407 -9.06 2.86 8.82
CA SER A 407 -10.29 2.04 8.83
C SER A 407 -11.28 2.50 9.90
N ILE A 408 -12.42 1.82 9.95
CA ILE A 408 -13.45 1.98 10.99
C ILE A 408 -13.61 0.65 11.72
N VAL A 409 -13.70 0.69 13.04
CA VAL A 409 -14.07 -0.46 13.88
C VAL A 409 -15.59 -0.43 14.14
N ASN A 410 -16.27 -1.49 13.82
CA ASN A 410 -17.69 -1.72 14.11
C ASN A 410 -17.82 -2.98 14.98
N SER A 411 -18.00 -2.89 16.28
CA SER A 411 -18.24 -1.73 17.10
C SER A 411 -17.70 -1.94 18.52
N ILE A 412 -17.70 -0.87 19.31
CA ILE A 412 -17.54 -0.94 20.77
C ILE A 412 -18.82 -0.47 21.45
N SER A 413 -19.03 -0.89 22.70
CA SER A 413 -20.19 -0.48 23.49
C SER A 413 -19.93 -0.59 24.99
N LEU A 414 -20.78 0.03 25.80
CA LEU A 414 -20.75 -0.03 27.27
C LEU A 414 -21.40 -1.31 27.83
N LYS A 415 -21.76 -2.28 26.99
CA LYS A 415 -22.41 -3.53 27.38
C LYS A 415 -21.66 -4.30 28.46
N GLU A 416 -20.32 -4.37 28.32
CA GLU A 416 -19.45 -5.07 29.28
C GLU A 416 -18.84 -4.14 30.33
N GLY A 417 -19.39 -2.91 30.46
CA GLY A 417 -18.96 -1.91 31.41
C GLY A 417 -17.88 -0.95 30.87
N GLU A 418 -17.61 0.07 31.67
CA GLU A 418 -16.75 1.20 31.33
C GLU A 418 -15.28 0.78 31.14
N GLU A 419 -14.74 -0.11 31.96
CA GLU A 419 -13.34 -0.52 31.92
C GLU A 419 -13.01 -1.18 30.57
N LYS A 420 -13.84 -2.14 30.15
CA LYS A 420 -13.67 -2.85 28.88
C LYS A 420 -13.87 -1.92 27.69
N PHE A 421 -14.83 -1.02 27.75
CA PHE A 421 -15.04 0.01 26.74
C PHE A 421 -13.80 0.89 26.53
N LEU A 422 -13.20 1.37 27.64
CA LEU A 422 -11.99 2.19 27.59
C LEU A 422 -10.76 1.40 27.09
N GLU A 423 -10.64 0.12 27.44
CA GLU A 423 -9.58 -0.76 26.93
C GLU A 423 -9.67 -0.88 25.40
N HIS A 424 -10.84 -1.22 24.86
CA HIS A 424 -11.08 -1.32 23.44
C HIS A 424 -10.84 0.03 22.72
N ALA A 425 -11.34 1.13 23.28
CA ALA A 425 -11.15 2.46 22.72
C ALA A 425 -9.66 2.86 22.61
N ARG A 426 -8.84 2.54 23.62
CA ARG A 426 -7.39 2.79 23.56
C ARG A 426 -6.74 1.99 22.44
N THR A 427 -7.13 0.74 22.29
CA THR A 427 -6.59 -0.13 21.22
C THR A 427 -6.99 0.39 19.83
N VAL A 428 -8.27 0.77 19.64
CA VAL A 428 -8.72 1.37 18.36
C VAL A 428 -7.91 2.62 18.02
N ARG A 429 -7.73 3.52 19.00
CA ARG A 429 -6.93 4.74 18.84
C ARG A 429 -5.48 4.41 18.50
N GLN A 430 -4.89 3.42 19.14
CA GLN A 430 -3.50 3.02 18.92
C GLN A 430 -3.26 2.49 17.51
N TYR A 431 -4.23 1.80 16.90
CA TYR A 431 -4.18 1.39 15.49
C TYR A 431 -4.63 2.49 14.51
N GLY A 432 -5.06 3.65 15.01
CA GLY A 432 -5.42 4.80 14.19
C GLY A 432 -6.73 4.65 13.42
N ALA A 433 -7.68 3.89 13.95
CA ALA A 433 -9.00 3.72 13.34
C ALA A 433 -10.04 4.67 13.94
N ALA A 434 -11.07 4.98 13.16
CA ALA A 434 -12.33 5.54 13.66
C ALA A 434 -13.17 4.42 14.30
N VAL A 435 -14.18 4.78 15.09
CA VAL A 435 -14.94 3.80 15.86
C VAL A 435 -16.44 4.03 15.79
N VAL A 436 -17.18 2.98 15.52
CA VAL A 436 -18.63 2.93 15.73
C VAL A 436 -18.90 2.59 17.20
N VAL A 437 -19.71 3.40 17.86
CA VAL A 437 -20.15 3.22 19.25
C VAL A 437 -21.65 2.93 19.24
N MET A 438 -22.00 1.70 19.57
CA MET A 438 -23.41 1.32 19.69
C MET A 438 -24.05 1.87 20.96
N ALA A 439 -25.27 2.36 20.85
CA ALA A 439 -26.08 2.74 22.00
C ALA A 439 -26.55 1.52 22.79
N PHE A 440 -25.61 0.90 23.50
CA PHE A 440 -25.78 -0.31 24.27
C PHE A 440 -24.94 -0.22 25.55
N ASP A 441 -25.54 -0.31 26.70
CA ASP A 441 -24.87 -0.28 28.02
C ASP A 441 -25.17 -1.53 28.86
N GLU A 442 -24.77 -1.50 30.10
CA GLU A 442 -24.95 -2.58 31.07
C GLU A 442 -26.41 -2.96 31.29
N LYS A 443 -27.38 -2.05 31.00
CA LYS A 443 -28.81 -2.29 31.09
C LYS A 443 -29.41 -2.90 29.84
N GLY A 444 -28.63 -3.00 28.76
CA GLY A 444 -29.06 -3.53 27.48
C GLY A 444 -29.07 -2.50 26.36
N GLN A 445 -29.65 -2.89 25.23
CA GLN A 445 -29.78 -2.07 24.03
C GLN A 445 -30.74 -0.87 24.32
N ALA A 446 -30.30 0.33 23.94
CA ALA A 446 -31.15 1.51 24.02
C ALA A 446 -32.20 1.49 22.91
N ASP A 447 -33.45 1.57 23.29
CA ASP A 447 -34.64 1.51 22.44
C ASP A 447 -35.34 2.85 22.28
N THR A 448 -35.44 3.65 23.33
CA THR A 448 -36.10 4.97 23.33
C THR A 448 -35.09 6.11 23.09
N ALA A 449 -35.55 7.24 22.55
CA ALA A 449 -34.72 8.42 22.28
C ALA A 449 -33.92 8.85 23.51
N THR A 450 -34.53 8.89 24.67
CA THR A 450 -33.87 9.26 25.93
C THR A 450 -32.71 8.33 26.25
N ARG A 451 -32.93 7.03 26.17
CA ARG A 451 -31.90 6.03 26.47
C ARG A 451 -30.75 6.08 25.45
N LYS A 452 -31.09 6.26 24.15
CA LYS A 452 -30.09 6.44 23.09
C LYS A 452 -29.17 7.64 23.38
N ILE A 453 -29.76 8.77 23.75
CA ILE A 453 -29.05 10.00 24.12
C ILE A 453 -28.16 9.77 25.35
N GLU A 454 -28.69 9.23 26.44
CA GLU A 454 -27.92 8.98 27.69
C GLU A 454 -26.67 8.12 27.45
N VAL A 455 -26.81 7.01 26.68
CA VAL A 455 -25.71 6.11 26.41
C VAL A 455 -24.67 6.76 25.49
N CYS A 456 -25.10 7.45 24.44
CA CYS A 456 -24.18 8.13 23.50
C CYS A 456 -23.44 9.29 24.17
N GLU A 457 -24.11 10.10 24.98
CA GLU A 457 -23.50 11.20 25.74
C GLU A 457 -22.44 10.67 26.73
N ARG A 458 -22.77 9.64 27.52
CA ARG A 458 -21.81 8.98 28.41
C ARG A 458 -20.60 8.45 27.65
N ALA A 459 -20.80 7.74 26.54
CA ALA A 459 -19.73 7.19 25.72
C ALA A 459 -18.85 8.29 25.12
N TYR A 460 -19.45 9.39 24.65
CA TYR A 460 -18.71 10.53 24.10
C TYR A 460 -17.74 11.12 25.14
N HIS A 461 -18.20 11.41 26.34
CA HIS A 461 -17.36 11.95 27.40
C HIS A 461 -16.26 10.98 27.84
N LEU A 462 -16.52 9.68 27.87
CA LEU A 462 -15.48 8.68 28.13
C LEU A 462 -14.39 8.67 27.04
N LEU A 463 -14.78 8.76 25.79
CA LEU A 463 -13.84 8.76 24.67
C LEU A 463 -13.02 10.05 24.57
N VAL A 464 -13.70 11.19 24.64
CA VAL A 464 -13.06 12.50 24.46
C VAL A 464 -12.26 12.90 25.71
N ASP A 465 -12.90 12.87 26.90
CA ASP A 465 -12.30 13.44 28.11
C ASP A 465 -11.30 12.49 28.78
N LYS A 466 -11.52 11.14 28.72
CA LYS A 466 -10.63 10.17 29.38
C LYS A 466 -9.58 9.57 28.45
N ILE A 467 -9.91 9.34 27.19
CA ILE A 467 -9.01 8.71 26.21
C ILE A 467 -8.31 9.77 25.34
N GLY A 468 -8.91 10.96 25.18
CA GLY A 468 -8.47 11.95 24.21
C GLY A 468 -8.68 11.47 22.77
N PHE A 469 -9.78 10.76 22.52
CA PHE A 469 -10.18 10.35 21.18
C PHE A 469 -10.59 11.58 20.38
N ASN A 470 -10.22 11.62 19.09
CA ASN A 470 -10.66 12.72 18.24
C ASN A 470 -12.19 12.65 18.05
N PRO A 471 -12.96 13.69 18.41
CA PRO A 471 -14.41 13.69 18.23
C PRO A 471 -14.88 13.35 16.82
N HIS A 472 -14.13 13.78 15.78
CA HIS A 472 -14.44 13.45 14.38
C HIS A 472 -14.26 11.97 14.05
N ASP A 473 -13.58 11.18 14.86
CA ASP A 473 -13.39 9.74 14.64
C ASP A 473 -14.43 8.89 15.40
N ILE A 474 -15.42 9.52 16.05
CA ILE A 474 -16.51 8.86 16.77
C ILE A 474 -17.75 8.81 15.88
N ILE A 475 -18.30 7.62 15.68
CA ILE A 475 -19.51 7.35 14.91
C ILE A 475 -20.51 6.69 15.87
N PHE A 476 -21.62 7.35 16.18
CA PHE A 476 -22.67 6.71 16.97
C PHE A 476 -23.61 5.89 16.09
N ASP A 477 -23.92 4.67 16.53
CA ASP A 477 -25.06 3.89 16.06
C ASP A 477 -26.13 3.86 17.17
N PRO A 478 -27.15 4.73 17.07
CA PRO A 478 -28.23 4.77 18.06
C PRO A 478 -29.20 3.59 17.94
N ASN A 479 -28.82 2.51 17.27
CA ASN A 479 -29.59 1.29 16.98
C ASN A 479 -30.82 1.51 16.09
N VAL A 480 -30.70 1.16 14.82
CA VAL A 480 -31.84 1.04 13.91
C VAL A 480 -32.58 -0.25 14.23
N LEU A 481 -33.78 -0.14 14.76
CA LEU A 481 -34.62 -1.25 15.20
C LEU A 481 -35.80 -1.44 14.24
N ALA A 482 -36.32 -2.68 14.18
CA ALA A 482 -37.43 -3.04 13.30
C ALA A 482 -38.74 -2.36 13.72
N VAL A 483 -39.47 -1.79 12.76
CA VAL A 483 -40.80 -1.24 12.95
C VAL A 483 -41.87 -2.14 12.30
N ALA A 484 -43.14 -1.85 12.56
CA ALA A 484 -44.30 -2.64 12.06
C ALA A 484 -44.19 -4.13 12.40
N THR A 485 -43.78 -4.45 13.60
CA THR A 485 -43.62 -5.84 14.10
C THR A 485 -44.89 -6.40 14.71
N GLY A 486 -45.94 -5.58 14.88
CA GLY A 486 -47.17 -5.93 15.61
C GLY A 486 -47.08 -5.68 17.13
N ILE A 487 -45.95 -5.18 17.60
CA ILE A 487 -45.73 -4.80 19.01
C ILE A 487 -45.79 -3.28 19.11
N GLU A 488 -46.64 -2.73 19.95
CA GLU A 488 -46.92 -1.29 20.03
C GLU A 488 -45.68 -0.47 20.42
N GLU A 489 -44.85 -0.97 21.34
CA GLU A 489 -43.62 -0.33 21.77
C GLU A 489 -42.60 -0.13 20.61
N HIS A 490 -42.68 -0.98 19.62
CA HIS A 490 -41.76 -0.90 18.45
C HIS A 490 -42.14 0.17 17.42
N ASN A 491 -43.39 0.69 17.52
CA ASN A 491 -43.88 1.65 16.52
C ASN A 491 -43.07 2.96 16.51
N ASN A 492 -42.46 3.36 17.61
CA ASN A 492 -41.72 4.60 17.75
C ASN A 492 -40.22 4.49 17.46
N TYR A 493 -39.68 3.31 17.24
CA TYR A 493 -38.22 3.06 17.15
C TYR A 493 -37.52 3.91 16.07
N ALA A 494 -38.15 4.13 14.91
CA ALA A 494 -37.57 4.95 13.85
C ALA A 494 -37.58 6.44 14.23
N VAL A 495 -38.64 6.92 14.89
CA VAL A 495 -38.75 8.30 15.43
C VAL A 495 -37.70 8.51 16.52
N ASP A 496 -37.55 7.58 17.46
CA ASP A 496 -36.56 7.63 18.54
C ASP A 496 -35.13 7.72 17.98
N PHE A 497 -34.82 6.98 16.89
CA PHE A 497 -33.52 7.09 16.20
C PHE A 497 -33.32 8.49 15.61
N ILE A 498 -34.31 9.02 14.90
CA ILE A 498 -34.26 10.33 14.23
C ILE A 498 -34.12 11.46 15.26
N GLU A 499 -34.85 11.40 16.37
CA GLU A 499 -34.74 12.37 17.47
C GLU A 499 -33.39 12.32 18.17
N ALA A 500 -32.90 11.10 18.50
CA ALA A 500 -31.57 10.93 19.07
C ALA A 500 -30.48 11.45 18.12
N THR A 501 -30.59 11.20 16.80
CA THR A 501 -29.68 11.75 15.78
C THR A 501 -29.61 13.25 15.86
N ALA A 502 -30.76 13.94 15.86
CA ALA A 502 -30.82 15.40 15.92
C ALA A 502 -30.19 15.95 17.22
N TRP A 503 -30.41 15.27 18.33
CA TRP A 503 -29.83 15.67 19.61
C TRP A 503 -28.31 15.50 19.64
N ILE A 504 -27.81 14.33 19.18
CA ILE A 504 -26.36 14.01 19.15
C ILE A 504 -25.61 15.02 18.28
N LYS A 505 -26.11 15.30 17.07
CA LYS A 505 -25.48 16.27 16.17
C LYS A 505 -25.40 17.68 16.73
N LYS A 506 -26.38 18.06 17.57
CA LYS A 506 -26.42 19.38 18.22
C LYS A 506 -25.52 19.47 19.44
N ASN A 507 -25.40 18.40 20.23
CA ASN A 507 -24.81 18.44 21.57
C ASN A 507 -23.45 17.75 21.69
N LEU A 508 -23.08 16.84 20.76
CA LEU A 508 -21.82 16.12 20.74
C LEU A 508 -20.99 16.53 19.52
N PRO A 509 -20.29 17.67 19.58
CA PRO A 509 -19.62 18.27 18.41
C PRO A 509 -18.57 17.32 17.83
N GLY A 510 -18.50 17.24 16.51
CA GLY A 510 -17.59 16.38 15.76
C GLY A 510 -18.11 14.97 15.52
N ALA A 511 -19.02 14.46 16.37
CA ALA A 511 -19.51 13.09 16.23
C ALA A 511 -20.37 12.87 14.98
N HIS A 512 -20.24 11.69 14.40
CA HIS A 512 -20.98 11.22 13.24
C HIS A 512 -22.08 10.22 13.65
N ILE A 513 -23.04 9.99 12.74
CA ILE A 513 -24.16 9.06 12.96
C ILE A 513 -24.16 8.03 11.84
N SER A 514 -24.24 6.75 12.22
CA SER A 514 -24.43 5.62 11.33
C SER A 514 -25.54 4.69 11.84
N GLY A 515 -25.88 3.69 11.05
CA GLY A 515 -26.78 2.63 11.46
C GLY A 515 -27.00 1.58 10.39
N GLY A 516 -27.34 0.38 10.80
CA GLY A 516 -27.70 -0.71 9.90
C GLY A 516 -29.11 -0.56 9.37
N VAL A 517 -29.30 0.17 8.29
CA VAL A 517 -30.60 0.60 7.74
C VAL A 517 -31.51 -0.57 7.41
N SER A 518 -30.94 -1.70 6.96
CA SER A 518 -31.69 -2.93 6.62
C SER A 518 -32.47 -3.53 7.78
N ASN A 519 -32.12 -3.22 9.03
CA ASN A 519 -32.81 -3.69 10.24
C ASN A 519 -34.22 -3.10 10.36
N LEU A 520 -34.43 -1.86 9.91
CA LEU A 520 -35.71 -1.16 9.99
C LEU A 520 -36.87 -2.00 9.43
N SER A 521 -36.65 -2.63 8.29
CA SER A 521 -37.65 -3.33 7.49
C SER A 521 -37.68 -4.85 7.70
N PHE A 522 -37.16 -5.33 8.84
CA PHE A 522 -37.05 -6.77 9.11
C PHE A 522 -38.39 -7.50 9.04
N SER A 523 -39.48 -6.84 9.47
CA SER A 523 -40.85 -7.34 9.42
C SER A 523 -41.37 -7.58 8.00
N PHE A 524 -40.77 -6.95 6.96
CA PHE A 524 -41.15 -7.12 5.55
C PHE A 524 -40.17 -8.00 4.76
N ARG A 525 -39.44 -8.92 5.42
CA ARG A 525 -38.58 -9.89 4.70
C ARG A 525 -39.36 -10.64 3.65
N GLY A 526 -38.83 -10.68 2.42
CA GLY A 526 -39.48 -11.28 1.24
C GLY A 526 -40.23 -10.31 0.34
N ASN A 527 -40.37 -9.02 0.72
CA ASN A 527 -40.90 -7.97 -0.13
C ASN A 527 -39.83 -6.88 -0.35
N ASN A 528 -38.97 -7.05 -1.34
CA ASN A 528 -37.80 -6.17 -1.54
C ASN A 528 -38.22 -4.73 -1.83
N TYR A 529 -39.28 -4.52 -2.64
CA TYR A 529 -39.71 -3.17 -2.99
C TYR A 529 -40.14 -2.34 -1.77
N ILE A 530 -41.02 -2.91 -0.90
CA ILE A 530 -41.43 -2.24 0.33
C ILE A 530 -40.24 -1.98 1.24
N ARG A 531 -39.32 -2.94 1.37
CA ARG A 531 -38.12 -2.75 2.17
C ARG A 531 -37.25 -1.60 1.68
N GLU A 532 -36.97 -1.55 0.39
CA GLU A 532 -36.17 -0.47 -0.21
C GLU A 532 -36.85 0.89 -0.11
N ALA A 533 -38.18 0.92 -0.30
CA ALA A 533 -38.96 2.15 -0.12
C ALA A 533 -38.97 2.61 1.35
N MET A 534 -39.06 1.68 2.33
CA MET A 534 -38.92 2.00 3.76
C MET A 534 -37.51 2.58 4.09
N HIS A 535 -36.47 2.01 3.51
CA HIS A 535 -35.11 2.52 3.67
C HIS A 535 -34.96 3.94 3.11
N ALA A 536 -35.50 4.19 1.91
CA ALA A 536 -35.46 5.50 1.28
C ALA A 536 -36.20 6.57 2.11
N VAL A 537 -37.37 6.24 2.64
CA VAL A 537 -38.16 7.16 3.49
C VAL A 537 -37.44 7.42 4.83
N PHE A 538 -36.92 6.38 5.48
CA PHE A 538 -36.18 6.54 6.72
C PHE A 538 -34.93 7.40 6.54
N LEU A 539 -34.12 7.11 5.51
CA LEU A 539 -32.90 7.87 5.20
C LEU A 539 -33.23 9.32 4.88
N TYR A 540 -34.29 9.58 4.12
CA TYR A 540 -34.71 10.95 3.81
C TYR A 540 -34.92 11.80 5.08
N HIS A 541 -35.62 11.27 6.07
CA HIS A 541 -35.87 11.96 7.34
C HIS A 541 -34.63 11.98 8.26
N ALA A 542 -33.87 10.89 8.34
CA ALA A 542 -32.72 10.79 9.21
C ALA A 542 -31.55 11.69 8.73
N ILE A 543 -31.28 11.76 7.42
CA ILE A 543 -30.27 12.64 6.84
C ILE A 543 -30.59 14.11 7.12
N GLN A 544 -31.84 14.52 7.00
CA GLN A 544 -32.26 15.89 7.34
C GLN A 544 -32.02 16.24 8.82
N LYS A 545 -31.93 15.24 9.70
CA LYS A 545 -31.63 15.42 11.13
C LYS A 545 -30.14 15.23 11.44
N GLY A 546 -29.31 14.95 10.41
CA GLY A 546 -27.85 14.91 10.53
C GLY A 546 -27.23 13.51 10.52
N MET A 547 -27.93 12.47 10.06
CA MET A 547 -27.32 11.17 9.79
C MET A 547 -26.35 11.30 8.61
N ASP A 548 -25.08 11.04 8.83
CA ASP A 548 -24.01 11.30 7.86
C ASP A 548 -23.65 10.06 7.05
N MET A 549 -23.85 8.87 7.59
CA MET A 549 -23.53 7.61 6.91
C MET A 549 -24.52 6.51 7.28
N GLY A 550 -24.51 5.43 6.54
CA GLY A 550 -25.36 4.27 6.84
C GLY A 550 -24.88 3.02 6.15
N ILE A 551 -25.04 1.89 6.85
CA ILE A 551 -24.78 0.56 6.33
C ILE A 551 -25.97 0.17 5.47
N VAL A 552 -25.79 0.17 4.15
CA VAL A 552 -26.85 0.06 3.14
C VAL A 552 -26.45 -0.86 1.99
N ASN A 553 -27.41 -1.23 1.16
CA ASN A 553 -27.14 -1.82 -0.14
C ASN A 553 -26.88 -0.70 -1.18
N PRO A 554 -25.65 -0.49 -1.65
CA PRO A 554 -25.37 0.60 -2.61
C PRO A 554 -26.09 0.46 -3.95
N GLY A 555 -26.44 -0.78 -4.33
CA GLY A 555 -27.14 -1.09 -5.58
C GLY A 555 -28.67 -0.82 -5.55
N THR A 556 -29.19 -0.25 -4.45
CA THR A 556 -30.63 0.12 -4.37
C THR A 556 -30.94 1.28 -5.29
N SER A 557 -32.02 1.12 -6.06
CA SER A 557 -32.45 2.12 -7.06
C SER A 557 -33.69 2.91 -6.64
N VAL A 558 -34.29 2.63 -5.49
CA VAL A 558 -35.52 3.32 -5.03
C VAL A 558 -35.15 4.65 -4.38
N LEU A 559 -35.57 5.74 -5.01
CA LEU A 559 -35.43 7.09 -4.46
C LEU A 559 -36.74 7.53 -3.79
N TYR A 560 -36.65 8.33 -2.74
CA TYR A 560 -37.81 8.88 -2.03
C TYR A 560 -38.82 9.57 -2.98
N THR A 561 -38.33 10.33 -3.95
CA THR A 561 -39.13 11.05 -4.95
C THR A 561 -39.85 10.15 -5.95
N ASP A 562 -39.39 8.92 -6.12
CA ASP A 562 -39.91 7.97 -7.12
C ASP A 562 -40.96 7.03 -6.52
N ILE A 563 -41.17 7.08 -5.21
CA ILE A 563 -42.19 6.29 -4.53
C ILE A 563 -43.57 6.86 -4.83
N PRO A 564 -44.52 6.03 -5.33
CA PRO A 564 -45.92 6.46 -5.56
C PRO A 564 -46.54 7.03 -4.28
N ALA A 565 -47.30 8.10 -4.44
CA ALA A 565 -47.82 8.89 -3.32
C ALA A 565 -48.64 8.08 -2.27
N ASP A 566 -49.41 7.09 -2.74
CA ASP A 566 -50.18 6.20 -1.84
C ASP A 566 -49.31 5.21 -1.07
N VAL A 567 -48.19 4.77 -1.66
CA VAL A 567 -47.17 3.93 -1.01
C VAL A 567 -46.36 4.78 -0.04
N LEU A 568 -45.93 5.97 -0.47
CA LEU A 568 -45.16 6.91 0.34
C LEU A 568 -45.91 7.30 1.61
N GLU A 569 -47.19 7.68 1.51
CA GLU A 569 -48.01 8.05 2.68
C GLU A 569 -48.03 6.92 3.72
N ARG A 570 -48.26 5.66 3.28
CA ARG A 570 -48.33 4.52 4.20
C ARG A 570 -46.99 4.15 4.84
N ILE A 571 -45.89 4.31 4.10
CA ILE A 571 -44.54 4.09 4.64
C ILE A 571 -44.18 5.21 5.62
N GLU A 572 -44.48 6.47 5.30
CA GLU A 572 -44.26 7.58 6.24
C GLU A 572 -45.12 7.44 7.51
N ASP A 573 -46.37 6.98 7.39
CA ASP A 573 -47.20 6.71 8.57
C ASP A 573 -46.53 5.70 9.53
N VAL A 574 -45.84 4.67 8.98
CA VAL A 574 -45.10 3.68 9.77
C VAL A 574 -43.78 4.25 10.31
N VAL A 575 -42.96 4.86 9.47
CA VAL A 575 -41.62 5.35 9.84
C VAL A 575 -41.71 6.52 10.83
N LEU A 576 -42.71 7.37 10.69
CA LEU A 576 -42.92 8.54 11.56
C LEU A 576 -43.96 8.30 12.65
N ASN A 577 -44.48 7.08 12.78
CA ASN A 577 -45.49 6.68 13.76
C ASN A 577 -46.70 7.67 13.79
N ARG A 578 -47.24 8.06 12.61
CA ARG A 578 -48.31 9.06 12.51
C ARG A 578 -49.68 8.53 12.89
N ARG A 579 -49.87 7.21 12.89
CA ARG A 579 -51.15 6.53 13.10
C ARG A 579 -50.98 5.19 13.81
N SER A 580 -51.90 4.82 14.64
CA SER A 580 -51.92 3.55 15.37
C SER A 580 -52.10 2.30 14.45
N ASP A 581 -52.84 2.46 13.34
CA ASP A 581 -53.10 1.41 12.33
C ASP A 581 -52.09 1.41 11.14
N ALA A 582 -51.02 2.16 11.25
CA ALA A 582 -50.06 2.32 10.16
C ALA A 582 -49.41 0.99 9.69
N ALA A 583 -49.05 0.11 10.64
CA ALA A 583 -48.46 -1.18 10.34
C ALA A 583 -49.43 -2.09 9.55
N GLU A 584 -50.69 -2.15 9.97
CA GLU A 584 -51.71 -2.97 9.31
C GLU A 584 -51.96 -2.50 7.89
N ARG A 585 -52.09 -1.17 7.69
CA ARG A 585 -52.29 -0.55 6.34
C ARG A 585 -51.11 -0.84 5.39
N LEU A 586 -49.89 -0.84 5.89
CA LEU A 586 -48.71 -1.15 5.07
C LEU A 586 -48.62 -2.64 4.74
N ILE A 587 -48.97 -3.53 5.68
CA ILE A 587 -49.04 -4.98 5.42
C ILE A 587 -50.05 -5.29 4.35
N GLU A 588 -51.28 -4.72 4.44
CA GLU A 588 -52.29 -4.89 3.40
C GLU A 588 -51.84 -4.44 2.01
N LEU A 589 -51.07 -3.32 1.97
CA LEU A 589 -50.52 -2.84 0.70
C LEU A 589 -49.41 -3.77 0.19
N ALA A 590 -48.53 -4.26 1.08
CA ALA A 590 -47.44 -5.19 0.75
C ALA A 590 -48.01 -6.52 0.12
N ASP A 591 -49.08 -7.05 0.69
CA ASP A 591 -49.77 -8.26 0.19
C ASP A 591 -50.37 -8.00 -1.18
N ARG A 592 -51.09 -6.88 -1.41
CA ARG A 592 -51.65 -6.52 -2.72
C ARG A 592 -50.56 -6.36 -3.79
N LEU A 593 -49.43 -5.71 -3.45
CA LEU A 593 -48.34 -5.53 -4.39
C LEU A 593 -47.66 -6.88 -4.73
N LYS A 594 -47.57 -7.80 -3.76
CA LYS A 594 -47.02 -9.11 -3.98
C LYS A 594 -47.91 -9.97 -4.90
N GLU A 595 -49.23 -9.90 -4.72
CA GLU A 595 -50.21 -10.58 -5.60
C GLU A 595 -50.17 -10.03 -7.03
N ALA A 596 -50.07 -8.68 -7.17
CA ALA A 596 -49.93 -8.02 -8.46
C ALA A 596 -48.63 -8.40 -9.19
N SER A 597 -47.55 -8.59 -8.45
CA SER A 597 -46.24 -9.02 -8.98
C SER A 597 -46.19 -10.48 -9.37
N ALA A 598 -46.95 -11.35 -8.70
CA ALA A 598 -47.05 -12.79 -9.02
C ALA A 598 -47.78 -13.05 -10.35
N GLY A 599 -48.60 -12.10 -10.83
CA GLY A 599 -49.24 -12.12 -12.14
C GLY A 599 -48.37 -11.63 -13.32
N ASN A 600 -47.21 -11.03 -13.08
CA ASN A 600 -46.36 -10.44 -14.11
C ASN A 600 -44.90 -10.93 -13.97
N THR A 601 -44.69 -12.21 -14.32
CA THR A 601 -43.33 -12.76 -14.46
C THR A 601 -42.75 -12.32 -15.80
N SER A 602 -42.32 -11.09 -15.94
CA SER A 602 -41.27 -10.64 -16.89
C SER A 602 -41.15 -9.10 -16.88
N ALA A 603 -40.55 -8.59 -15.83
CA ALA A 603 -39.82 -7.31 -15.93
C ALA A 603 -38.47 -7.54 -15.24
N GLY A 604 -37.50 -8.00 -16.03
CA GLY A 604 -36.14 -8.08 -15.63
C GLY A 604 -35.66 -6.71 -15.20
N GLN A 605 -35.01 -6.62 -14.04
CA GLN A 605 -34.18 -5.48 -13.74
C GLN A 605 -33.27 -5.22 -14.95
N PRO A 606 -33.05 -3.96 -15.37
CA PRO A 606 -32.04 -3.69 -16.38
C PRO A 606 -30.69 -4.14 -15.78
N VAL A 607 -30.18 -5.25 -16.27
CA VAL A 607 -28.79 -5.64 -16.08
C VAL A 607 -28.01 -4.47 -16.66
N LYS A 608 -27.26 -3.72 -15.84
CA LYS A 608 -26.28 -2.77 -16.36
C LYS A 608 -25.40 -3.56 -17.30
N HIS A 609 -25.55 -3.31 -18.59
CA HIS A 609 -24.74 -3.92 -19.62
C HIS A 609 -23.35 -3.29 -19.52
N ASP A 610 -22.36 -4.08 -19.15
CA ASP A 610 -20.98 -3.63 -19.14
C ASP A 610 -20.57 -3.34 -20.59
N ALA A 611 -20.50 -2.06 -20.96
CA ALA A 611 -20.26 -1.63 -22.34
C ALA A 611 -19.02 -2.25 -23.00
N TRP A 612 -18.01 -2.65 -22.20
CA TRP A 612 -16.82 -3.33 -22.71
C TRP A 612 -17.10 -4.77 -23.20
N ARG A 613 -18.21 -5.38 -22.76
CA ARG A 613 -18.63 -6.71 -23.24
C ARG A 613 -19.18 -6.70 -24.67
N ASP A 614 -19.50 -5.51 -25.22
CA ASP A 614 -19.95 -5.33 -26.61
C ASP A 614 -18.82 -5.37 -27.63
N GLY A 615 -17.55 -5.33 -27.19
CA GLY A 615 -16.37 -5.41 -28.03
C GLY A 615 -16.12 -6.81 -28.61
N THR A 616 -15.14 -6.88 -29.52
CA THR A 616 -14.63 -8.19 -30.03
C THR A 616 -14.02 -8.99 -28.88
N VAL A 617 -13.91 -10.31 -29.04
CA VAL A 617 -13.33 -11.15 -27.98
C VAL A 617 -11.87 -10.75 -27.67
N GLU A 618 -11.13 -10.29 -28.68
CA GLU A 618 -9.77 -9.81 -28.53
C GLU A 618 -9.72 -8.53 -27.69
N GLU A 619 -10.63 -7.59 -27.93
CA GLU A 619 -10.77 -6.35 -27.14
C GLU A 619 -11.22 -6.66 -25.70
N ARG A 620 -12.14 -7.62 -25.53
CA ARG A 620 -12.59 -8.05 -24.20
C ARG A 620 -11.45 -8.69 -23.41
N LEU A 621 -10.65 -9.57 -24.00
CA LEU A 621 -9.48 -10.19 -23.36
C LEU A 621 -8.42 -9.15 -22.99
N GLN A 622 -8.13 -8.20 -23.89
CA GLN A 622 -7.21 -7.11 -23.58
C GLN A 622 -7.70 -6.23 -22.44
N TYR A 623 -8.97 -5.83 -22.49
CA TYR A 623 -9.58 -5.03 -21.41
C TYR A 623 -9.58 -5.77 -20.08
N ALA A 624 -9.97 -7.06 -20.08
CA ALA A 624 -9.96 -7.90 -18.90
C ALA A 624 -8.58 -8.00 -18.26
N LEU A 625 -7.51 -8.10 -19.08
CA LEU A 625 -6.13 -8.07 -18.59
C LEU A 625 -5.78 -6.71 -18.01
N VAL A 626 -5.98 -5.62 -18.75
CA VAL A 626 -5.62 -4.26 -18.29
C VAL A 626 -6.32 -3.90 -16.97
N LYS A 627 -7.56 -4.36 -16.79
CA LYS A 627 -8.35 -4.13 -15.57
C LYS A 627 -8.17 -5.23 -14.51
N GLY A 628 -7.50 -6.31 -14.86
CA GLY A 628 -7.33 -7.45 -13.94
C GLY A 628 -8.64 -8.17 -13.63
N ILE A 629 -9.57 -8.28 -14.59
CA ILE A 629 -10.88 -8.93 -14.46
C ILE A 629 -10.74 -10.40 -14.87
N GLY A 630 -10.95 -11.32 -13.94
CA GLY A 630 -10.85 -12.76 -14.20
C GLY A 630 -12.18 -13.48 -14.43
N ASP A 631 -13.31 -12.78 -14.26
CA ASP A 631 -14.65 -13.40 -14.16
C ASP A 631 -15.17 -14.00 -15.48
N PHE A 632 -14.75 -13.45 -16.61
CA PHE A 632 -15.23 -13.84 -17.95
C PHE A 632 -14.17 -14.58 -18.78
N LEU A 633 -13.01 -14.90 -18.20
CA LEU A 633 -11.88 -15.48 -18.94
C LEU A 633 -12.21 -16.82 -19.58
N GLU A 634 -12.96 -17.70 -18.90
CA GLU A 634 -13.32 -19.02 -19.44
C GLU A 634 -14.20 -18.89 -20.70
N GLU A 635 -15.19 -18.00 -20.66
CA GLU A 635 -16.11 -17.75 -21.79
C GLU A 635 -15.35 -17.09 -22.96
N ASP A 636 -14.58 -16.03 -22.67
CA ASP A 636 -13.88 -15.27 -23.70
C ASP A 636 -12.75 -16.09 -24.34
N LEU A 637 -12.03 -16.90 -23.57
CA LEU A 637 -11.00 -17.80 -24.12
C LEU A 637 -11.62 -18.92 -24.96
N ALA A 638 -12.77 -19.48 -24.52
CA ALA A 638 -13.50 -20.49 -25.31
C ALA A 638 -14.01 -19.91 -26.64
N GLU A 639 -14.43 -18.63 -26.67
CA GLU A 639 -14.82 -17.92 -27.90
C GLU A 639 -13.61 -17.57 -28.80
N ALA A 640 -12.47 -17.26 -28.19
CA ALA A 640 -11.25 -16.90 -28.93
C ALA A 640 -10.60 -18.11 -29.61
N LEU A 641 -10.49 -19.23 -28.90
CA LEU A 641 -9.79 -20.44 -29.36
C LEU A 641 -10.11 -20.86 -30.81
N PRO A 642 -11.39 -20.90 -31.26
CA PRO A 642 -11.70 -21.28 -32.65
C PRO A 642 -11.24 -20.28 -33.72
N LYS A 643 -10.82 -19.08 -33.31
CA LYS A 643 -10.38 -18.02 -34.24
C LYS A 643 -8.87 -18.06 -34.49
N TYR A 644 -8.14 -18.89 -33.76
CA TYR A 644 -6.68 -19.04 -33.83
C TYR A 644 -6.31 -20.48 -34.20
N ASP A 645 -5.22 -20.65 -34.92
CA ASP A 645 -4.76 -21.96 -35.35
C ASP A 645 -4.28 -22.83 -34.18
N LYS A 646 -3.74 -22.21 -33.14
CA LYS A 646 -3.23 -22.85 -31.93
C LYS A 646 -3.63 -22.07 -30.69
N ALA A 647 -3.80 -22.77 -29.56
CA ALA A 647 -4.10 -22.13 -28.30
C ALA A 647 -2.98 -21.16 -27.82
N VAL A 648 -1.71 -21.41 -28.19
CA VAL A 648 -0.58 -20.53 -27.91
C VAL A 648 -0.73 -19.17 -28.61
N ASP A 649 -1.36 -19.11 -29.79
CA ASP A 649 -1.55 -17.87 -30.54
C ASP A 649 -2.50 -16.90 -29.83
N VAL A 650 -3.41 -17.40 -28.99
CA VAL A 650 -4.27 -16.56 -28.13
C VAL A 650 -3.43 -15.88 -27.04
N ILE A 651 -2.40 -16.58 -26.55
CA ILE A 651 -1.46 -16.00 -25.58
C ILE A 651 -0.61 -14.92 -26.26
N GLU A 652 0.04 -15.25 -27.37
CA GLU A 652 0.94 -14.35 -28.10
C GLU A 652 0.21 -13.16 -28.77
N GLY A 653 -1.07 -13.31 -29.04
CA GLY A 653 -1.92 -12.27 -29.62
C GLY A 653 -2.59 -11.38 -28.55
N PRO A 654 -3.91 -11.58 -28.31
CA PRO A 654 -4.70 -10.66 -27.49
C PRO A 654 -4.21 -10.55 -26.04
N LEU A 655 -3.72 -11.64 -25.44
CA LEU A 655 -3.29 -11.61 -24.06
C LEU A 655 -1.97 -10.84 -23.90
N MET A 656 -0.98 -11.08 -24.77
CA MET A 656 0.29 -10.33 -24.74
C MET A 656 0.10 -8.86 -25.14
N ASN A 657 -0.82 -8.55 -26.04
CA ASN A 657 -1.14 -7.16 -26.35
C ASN A 657 -1.67 -6.40 -25.14
N GLY A 658 -2.51 -7.06 -24.33
CA GLY A 658 -2.97 -6.52 -23.06
C GLY A 658 -1.83 -6.28 -22.08
N MET A 659 -0.90 -7.24 -21.93
CA MET A 659 0.27 -7.11 -21.06
C MET A 659 1.23 -6.00 -21.50
N ASN A 660 1.46 -5.88 -22.81
CA ASN A 660 2.30 -4.80 -23.36
C ASN A 660 1.69 -3.43 -23.05
N HIS A 661 0.37 -3.30 -23.19
CA HIS A 661 -0.33 -2.06 -22.84
C HIS A 661 -0.25 -1.74 -21.32
N VAL A 662 -0.32 -2.75 -20.47
CA VAL A 662 -0.07 -2.58 -19.02
C VAL A 662 1.35 -2.06 -18.76
N GLY A 663 2.36 -2.61 -19.45
CA GLY A 663 3.74 -2.13 -19.36
C GLY A 663 3.89 -0.66 -19.78
N GLU A 664 3.21 -0.24 -20.86
CA GLU A 664 3.17 1.15 -21.31
C GLU A 664 2.51 2.08 -20.27
N LEU A 665 1.37 1.66 -19.70
CA LEU A 665 0.66 2.43 -18.67
C LEU A 665 1.49 2.57 -17.40
N PHE A 666 2.16 1.51 -16.98
CA PHE A 666 3.06 1.52 -15.83
C PHE A 666 4.27 2.42 -16.08
N GLY A 667 4.93 2.28 -17.22
CA GLY A 667 6.06 3.13 -17.61
C GLY A 667 5.71 4.61 -17.77
N ALA A 668 4.44 4.92 -18.10
CA ALA A 668 3.91 6.28 -18.18
C ALA A 668 3.40 6.83 -16.83
N GLY A 669 3.52 6.08 -15.73
CA GLY A 669 3.00 6.46 -14.42
C GLY A 669 1.46 6.51 -14.33
N LYS A 670 0.76 5.89 -15.28
CA LYS A 670 -0.72 5.82 -15.32
C LYS A 670 -1.28 4.58 -14.64
N MET A 671 -0.43 3.65 -14.27
CA MET A 671 -0.75 2.43 -13.54
C MET A 671 0.31 2.24 -12.45
N PHE A 672 -0.08 1.77 -11.27
CA PHE A 672 0.83 1.56 -10.14
C PHE A 672 1.00 0.07 -9.83
N LEU A 673 2.04 -0.30 -9.07
CA LEU A 673 2.50 -1.68 -8.91
C LEU A 673 1.41 -2.69 -8.51
N PRO A 674 0.53 -2.45 -7.51
CA PRO A 674 -0.56 -3.38 -7.20
C PRO A 674 -1.48 -3.71 -8.37
N GLN A 675 -1.73 -2.74 -9.27
CA GLN A 675 -2.52 -2.98 -10.49
C GLN A 675 -1.77 -3.91 -11.46
N VAL A 676 -0.46 -3.72 -11.64
CA VAL A 676 0.37 -4.59 -12.48
C VAL A 676 0.39 -6.03 -11.94
N VAL A 677 0.54 -6.19 -10.62
CA VAL A 677 0.49 -7.51 -9.97
C VAL A 677 -0.86 -8.19 -10.19
N LYS A 678 -1.96 -7.46 -10.09
CA LYS A 678 -3.31 -7.96 -10.38
C LYS A 678 -3.44 -8.42 -11.83
N THR A 679 -2.94 -7.63 -12.79
CA THR A 679 -2.92 -8.00 -14.22
C THR A 679 -2.10 -9.27 -14.48
N ALA A 680 -0.93 -9.39 -13.86
CA ALA A 680 -0.08 -10.59 -13.99
C ALA A 680 -0.81 -11.85 -13.47
N ARG A 681 -1.56 -11.73 -12.37
CA ARG A 681 -2.41 -12.82 -11.84
C ARG A 681 -3.53 -13.21 -12.84
N THR A 682 -4.17 -12.22 -13.45
CA THR A 682 -5.22 -12.47 -14.48
C THR A 682 -4.63 -13.16 -15.71
N MET A 683 -3.44 -12.75 -16.16
CA MET A 683 -2.70 -13.41 -17.22
C MET A 683 -2.40 -14.87 -16.88
N LYS A 684 -1.93 -15.13 -15.66
CA LYS A 684 -1.64 -16.49 -15.20
C LYS A 684 -2.89 -17.37 -15.18
N LYS A 685 -4.03 -16.84 -14.74
CA LYS A 685 -5.32 -17.55 -14.77
C LYS A 685 -5.71 -17.90 -16.21
N ALA A 686 -5.57 -16.96 -17.15
CA ALA A 686 -5.83 -17.21 -18.57
C ALA A 686 -4.93 -18.31 -19.15
N VAL A 687 -3.63 -18.28 -18.84
CA VAL A 687 -2.68 -19.31 -19.27
C VAL A 687 -3.02 -20.67 -18.65
N ALA A 688 -3.41 -20.74 -17.39
CA ALA A 688 -3.80 -21.98 -16.73
C ALA A 688 -5.04 -22.62 -17.39
N ILE A 689 -5.99 -21.83 -17.89
CA ILE A 689 -7.17 -22.31 -18.65
C ILE A 689 -6.73 -22.88 -20.01
N LEU A 690 -5.77 -22.24 -20.69
CA LEU A 690 -5.29 -22.67 -21.99
C LEU A 690 -4.27 -23.82 -21.93
N GLN A 691 -3.59 -24.01 -20.80
CA GLN A 691 -2.51 -25.00 -20.60
C GLN A 691 -2.91 -26.42 -21.00
N PRO A 692 -4.08 -26.99 -20.57
CA PRO A 692 -4.47 -28.35 -20.97
C PRO A 692 -4.69 -28.50 -22.49
N ILE A 693 -5.13 -27.41 -23.15
CA ILE A 693 -5.37 -27.39 -24.59
C ILE A 693 -4.01 -27.35 -25.31
N ILE A 694 -3.10 -26.46 -24.86
CA ILE A 694 -1.73 -26.38 -25.38
C ILE A 694 -1.02 -27.73 -25.23
N GLU A 695 -1.19 -28.40 -24.09
CA GLU A 695 -0.59 -29.72 -23.86
C GLU A 695 -1.20 -30.79 -24.77
N SER A 696 -2.50 -30.73 -25.09
CA SER A 696 -3.15 -31.64 -26.02
C SER A 696 -2.78 -31.39 -27.49
N GLU A 697 -2.41 -30.15 -27.83
CA GLU A 697 -1.90 -29.77 -29.16
C GLU A 697 -0.43 -30.15 -29.37
N LYS A 698 0.30 -30.48 -28.30
CA LYS A 698 1.68 -30.94 -28.37
C LYS A 698 1.74 -32.35 -28.98
N VAL A 699 2.38 -32.50 -30.13
CA VAL A 699 2.89 -33.78 -30.60
C VAL A 699 3.90 -34.26 -29.57
N GLU A 700 3.83 -35.55 -29.15
CA GLU A 700 4.75 -36.13 -28.15
C GLU A 700 6.18 -35.70 -28.35
N GLY A 701 6.75 -34.90 -27.41
CA GLY A 701 8.16 -34.52 -27.40
C GLY A 701 8.52 -33.05 -27.21
N THR A 702 7.58 -32.11 -27.05
CA THR A 702 7.92 -30.72 -26.77
C THR A 702 7.92 -30.40 -25.28
N ALA A 703 9.13 -30.23 -24.76
CA ALA A 703 9.45 -29.78 -23.40
C ALA A 703 8.99 -28.33 -23.14
N SER A 704 8.99 -27.92 -21.85
CA SER A 704 8.89 -26.53 -21.37
C SER A 704 9.50 -25.50 -22.36
N ALA A 705 8.96 -24.29 -22.41
CA ALA A 705 9.51 -23.21 -23.27
C ALA A 705 10.98 -22.91 -22.97
N GLY A 706 11.48 -23.37 -21.81
CA GLY A 706 12.88 -23.29 -21.37
C GLY A 706 12.95 -23.07 -19.84
N LYS A 707 14.13 -23.27 -19.27
CA LYS A 707 14.41 -23.04 -17.86
C LYS A 707 15.11 -21.69 -17.65
N VAL A 708 14.59 -20.86 -16.76
CA VAL A 708 15.14 -19.54 -16.45
C VAL A 708 15.51 -19.47 -14.97
N LEU A 709 16.76 -19.17 -14.69
CA LEU A 709 17.23 -18.89 -13.34
C LEU A 709 17.14 -17.39 -13.08
N LEU A 710 16.51 -17.02 -11.97
CA LEU A 710 16.38 -15.61 -11.55
C LEU A 710 17.07 -15.41 -10.21
N ALA A 711 17.81 -14.32 -10.08
CA ALA A 711 18.48 -13.94 -8.85
C ALA A 711 18.57 -12.43 -8.70
N THR A 712 18.36 -11.92 -7.47
CA THR A 712 18.85 -10.60 -7.09
C THR A 712 20.30 -10.76 -6.63
N VAL A 713 21.22 -10.01 -7.25
CA VAL A 713 22.65 -10.16 -7.05
C VAL A 713 23.09 -9.86 -5.60
N LYS A 714 24.25 -10.36 -5.23
CA LYS A 714 24.83 -10.17 -3.90
C LYS A 714 24.82 -8.71 -3.47
N GLY A 715 24.42 -8.48 -2.22
CA GLY A 715 24.36 -7.14 -1.63
C GLY A 715 23.07 -6.38 -1.90
N ASP A 716 22.16 -6.95 -2.65
CA ASP A 716 20.86 -6.34 -2.95
C ASP A 716 19.70 -7.22 -2.44
N VAL A 717 18.80 -6.61 -1.69
CA VAL A 717 17.65 -7.29 -1.05
C VAL A 717 16.32 -7.01 -1.75
N HIS A 718 16.34 -6.21 -2.82
CA HIS A 718 15.12 -5.78 -3.51
C HIS A 718 14.67 -6.87 -4.50
N ASP A 719 13.58 -7.54 -4.20
CA ASP A 719 13.07 -8.69 -4.94
C ASP A 719 11.82 -8.41 -5.79
N ILE A 720 11.13 -7.29 -5.56
CA ILE A 720 9.84 -6.99 -6.19
C ILE A 720 9.93 -7.04 -7.74
N GLY A 721 10.95 -6.41 -8.31
CA GLY A 721 11.16 -6.41 -9.77
C GLY A 721 11.43 -7.83 -10.30
N LYS A 722 12.24 -8.60 -9.61
CA LYS A 722 12.55 -10.00 -9.93
C LYS A 722 11.30 -10.88 -9.87
N ASN A 723 10.49 -10.71 -8.82
CA ASN A 723 9.26 -11.48 -8.65
C ASN A 723 8.24 -11.20 -9.76
N ILE A 724 8.12 -9.95 -10.23
CA ILE A 724 7.29 -9.61 -11.38
C ILE A 724 7.79 -10.33 -12.64
N VAL A 725 9.10 -10.30 -12.89
CA VAL A 725 9.69 -11.02 -14.04
C VAL A 725 9.44 -12.52 -13.92
N SER A 726 9.61 -13.11 -12.73
CA SER A 726 9.31 -14.52 -12.46
C SER A 726 7.89 -14.89 -12.90
N VAL A 727 6.91 -14.08 -12.50
CA VAL A 727 5.50 -14.31 -12.86
C VAL A 727 5.26 -14.18 -14.36
N VAL A 728 5.77 -13.12 -14.98
CA VAL A 728 5.63 -12.90 -16.43
C VAL A 728 6.22 -14.06 -17.21
N MET A 729 7.41 -14.54 -16.84
CA MET A 729 8.08 -15.65 -17.50
C MET A 729 7.36 -16.98 -17.28
N ALA A 730 6.91 -17.26 -16.03
CA ALA A 730 6.13 -18.45 -15.73
C ALA A 730 4.81 -18.49 -16.50
N CYS A 731 4.13 -17.35 -16.65
CA CYS A 731 2.93 -17.21 -17.47
C CYS A 731 3.16 -17.50 -18.95
N ASN A 732 4.39 -17.34 -19.45
CA ASN A 732 4.80 -17.65 -20.80
C ASN A 732 5.40 -19.07 -20.97
N GLY A 733 5.17 -19.96 -19.99
CA GLY A 733 5.53 -21.38 -20.09
C GLY A 733 6.99 -21.71 -19.78
N TYR A 734 7.75 -20.79 -19.19
CA TYR A 734 9.13 -21.03 -18.72
C TYR A 734 9.12 -21.65 -17.31
N ASP A 735 10.00 -22.60 -17.08
CA ASP A 735 10.28 -23.14 -15.74
C ASP A 735 11.21 -22.17 -15.02
N ILE A 736 10.75 -21.61 -13.90
CA ILE A 736 11.50 -20.61 -13.14
C ILE A 736 12.20 -21.24 -11.94
N ILE A 737 13.50 -20.97 -11.84
CA ILE A 737 14.35 -21.29 -10.70
C ILE A 737 14.72 -19.98 -10.02
N ASP A 738 14.02 -19.62 -8.96
CA ASP A 738 14.26 -18.39 -8.21
C ASP A 738 15.22 -18.65 -7.05
N LEU A 739 16.40 -18.04 -7.09
CA LEU A 739 17.41 -18.15 -6.03
C LEU A 739 17.21 -17.12 -4.90
N GLY A 740 16.20 -16.25 -5.01
CA GLY A 740 15.96 -15.21 -4.01
C GLY A 740 16.84 -13.97 -4.17
N VAL A 741 17.22 -13.39 -3.04
CA VAL A 741 17.99 -12.14 -2.94
C VAL A 741 19.40 -12.39 -2.42
N MET A 742 20.29 -11.41 -2.60
CA MET A 742 21.68 -11.45 -2.10
C MET A 742 22.49 -12.65 -2.56
N VAL A 743 22.24 -13.14 -3.77
CA VAL A 743 22.82 -14.40 -4.26
C VAL A 743 24.26 -14.16 -4.73
N PRO A 744 25.26 -14.88 -4.15
CA PRO A 744 26.64 -14.80 -4.60
C PRO A 744 26.80 -15.30 -6.05
N ALA A 745 27.76 -14.74 -6.80
CA ALA A 745 28.01 -15.10 -8.18
C ALA A 745 28.32 -16.61 -8.34
N GLU A 746 29.08 -17.18 -7.42
CA GLU A 746 29.44 -18.61 -7.41
C GLU A 746 28.21 -19.52 -7.28
N SER A 747 27.22 -19.09 -6.44
CA SER A 747 25.97 -19.83 -6.28
C SER A 747 25.09 -19.78 -7.52
N ILE A 748 25.06 -18.63 -8.21
CA ILE A 748 24.34 -18.46 -9.49
C ILE A 748 24.93 -19.40 -10.54
N VAL A 749 26.26 -19.40 -10.69
CA VAL A 749 26.99 -20.24 -11.66
C VAL A 749 26.80 -21.73 -11.34
N GLN A 750 26.97 -22.13 -10.07
CA GLN A 750 26.80 -23.51 -9.65
C GLN A 750 25.38 -24.01 -9.95
N LYS A 751 24.37 -23.21 -9.59
CA LYS A 751 22.96 -23.61 -9.79
C LYS A 751 22.58 -23.64 -11.25
N ALA A 752 23.12 -22.74 -12.06
CA ALA A 752 22.92 -22.73 -13.50
C ALA A 752 23.44 -24.02 -14.17
N ILE A 753 24.58 -24.54 -13.69
CA ILE A 753 25.16 -25.81 -14.15
C ILE A 753 24.32 -27.01 -13.70
N GLU A 754 23.96 -27.05 -12.41
CA GLU A 754 23.17 -28.14 -11.82
C GLU A 754 21.83 -28.33 -12.52
N GLU A 755 21.12 -27.23 -12.73
CA GLU A 755 19.76 -27.24 -13.29
C GLU A 755 19.74 -27.20 -14.82
N LYS A 756 20.88 -26.97 -15.46
CA LYS A 756 21.02 -26.84 -16.93
C LYS A 756 20.05 -25.80 -17.49
N VAL A 757 20.14 -24.58 -16.99
CA VAL A 757 19.24 -23.50 -17.35
C VAL A 757 19.57 -22.94 -18.73
N ASP A 758 18.54 -22.47 -19.43
CA ASP A 758 18.65 -21.90 -20.77
C ASP A 758 18.94 -20.39 -20.74
N MET A 759 18.60 -19.70 -19.65
CA MET A 759 18.81 -18.26 -19.46
C MET A 759 19.00 -17.94 -17.98
N ILE A 760 19.71 -16.84 -17.70
CA ILE A 760 19.88 -16.29 -16.35
C ILE A 760 19.38 -14.85 -16.33
N GLY A 761 18.46 -14.51 -15.43
CA GLY A 761 18.00 -13.15 -15.17
C GLY A 761 18.59 -12.60 -13.88
N LEU A 762 19.28 -11.46 -13.99
CA LEU A 762 19.86 -10.75 -12.84
C LEU A 762 19.06 -9.48 -12.55
N SER A 763 18.72 -9.28 -11.29
CA SER A 763 18.03 -8.09 -10.80
C SER A 763 18.89 -7.31 -9.82
N GLY A 764 18.77 -5.97 -9.84
CA GLY A 764 19.44 -5.09 -8.90
C GLY A 764 18.80 -3.71 -8.88
N LEU A 765 18.66 -3.14 -7.68
CA LEU A 765 18.03 -1.83 -7.45
C LEU A 765 19.02 -0.78 -6.94
N ILE A 766 20.13 -1.18 -6.34
CA ILE A 766 21.12 -0.28 -5.77
C ILE A 766 22.40 -0.20 -6.64
N THR A 767 23.12 0.90 -6.56
CA THR A 767 24.31 1.11 -7.38
C THR A 767 25.37 -0.01 -7.25
N PRO A 768 25.65 -0.59 -6.04
CA PRO A 768 26.59 -1.71 -5.92
C PRO A 768 26.22 -2.96 -6.72
N SER A 769 24.91 -3.17 -6.97
CA SER A 769 24.44 -4.31 -7.78
C SER A 769 25.00 -4.32 -9.19
N LEU A 770 25.33 -3.14 -9.73
CA LEU A 770 25.91 -3.00 -11.07
C LEU A 770 27.30 -3.67 -11.16
N GLU A 771 28.13 -3.57 -10.12
CA GLU A 771 29.45 -4.21 -10.08
C GLU A 771 29.32 -5.73 -9.88
N GLU A 772 28.34 -6.15 -9.06
CA GLU A 772 28.07 -7.57 -8.84
C GLU A 772 27.55 -8.27 -10.11
N MET A 773 26.75 -7.58 -10.95
CA MET A 773 26.34 -8.13 -12.25
C MET A 773 27.52 -8.34 -13.19
N VAL A 774 28.50 -7.45 -13.17
CA VAL A 774 29.76 -7.64 -13.91
C VAL A 774 30.53 -8.84 -13.38
N HIS A 775 30.57 -8.99 -12.06
CA HIS A 775 31.22 -10.13 -11.38
C HIS A 775 30.56 -11.47 -11.77
N VAL A 776 29.22 -11.53 -11.77
CA VAL A 776 28.50 -12.73 -12.22
C VAL A 776 28.86 -13.10 -13.66
N ALA A 777 28.87 -12.08 -14.56
CA ALA A 777 29.25 -12.29 -15.95
C ALA A 777 30.67 -12.85 -16.12
N MET A 778 31.64 -12.34 -15.32
CA MET A 778 33.01 -12.85 -15.30
C MET A 778 33.12 -14.29 -14.79
N GLU A 779 32.34 -14.64 -13.75
CA GLU A 779 32.34 -16.02 -13.23
C GLU A 779 31.68 -17.00 -14.21
N LEU A 780 30.63 -16.59 -14.93
CA LEU A 780 30.03 -17.38 -16.02
C LEU A 780 31.04 -17.60 -17.18
N GLU A 781 31.82 -16.57 -17.54
CA GLU A 781 32.88 -16.67 -18.56
C GLU A 781 33.98 -17.65 -18.12
N LYS A 782 34.44 -17.55 -16.87
CA LYS A 782 35.43 -18.48 -16.31
C LYS A 782 34.94 -19.92 -16.30
N ALA A 783 33.64 -20.12 -16.08
CA ALA A 783 33.02 -21.44 -16.10
C ALA A 783 32.80 -21.97 -17.55
N GLY A 784 33.04 -21.17 -18.55
CA GLY A 784 32.86 -21.53 -19.97
C GLY A 784 31.42 -21.78 -20.38
N LEU A 785 30.47 -21.06 -19.76
CA LEU A 785 29.04 -21.23 -20.01
C LEU A 785 28.57 -20.28 -21.14
N ASP A 786 27.80 -20.81 -22.10
CA ASP A 786 27.14 -20.03 -23.16
C ASP A 786 25.65 -19.83 -22.83
N ILE A 787 25.35 -19.23 -21.70
CA ILE A 787 23.98 -19.01 -21.22
C ILE A 787 23.65 -17.51 -21.34
N PRO A 788 22.61 -17.12 -22.11
CA PRO A 788 22.21 -15.71 -22.20
C PRO A 788 21.89 -15.07 -20.84
N LEU A 789 22.34 -13.82 -20.67
CA LEU A 789 22.07 -13.01 -19.51
C LEU A 789 21.00 -11.95 -19.79
N LEU A 790 19.99 -11.92 -18.94
CA LEU A 790 18.96 -10.87 -18.91
C LEU A 790 19.28 -9.94 -17.74
N ILE A 791 19.47 -8.66 -18.00
CA ILE A 791 19.85 -7.66 -17.00
C ILE A 791 18.66 -6.73 -16.75
N GLY A 792 18.15 -6.71 -15.54
CA GLY A 792 17.00 -5.90 -15.14
C GLY A 792 17.19 -5.23 -13.80
N GLY A 793 16.31 -4.28 -13.50
CA GLY A 793 16.30 -3.50 -12.26
C GLY A 793 16.47 -2.00 -12.49
N ALA A 794 15.96 -1.18 -11.57
CA ALA A 794 15.83 0.26 -11.77
C ALA A 794 17.15 1.02 -11.94
N THR A 795 18.25 0.52 -11.41
CA THR A 795 19.59 1.13 -11.57
C THR A 795 20.32 0.65 -12.83
N THR A 796 19.83 -0.40 -13.47
CA THR A 796 20.47 -0.97 -14.65
C THR A 796 20.20 -0.10 -15.89
N SER A 797 21.10 -0.13 -16.84
CA SER A 797 20.94 0.59 -18.09
C SER A 797 21.61 -0.13 -19.27
N LYS A 798 21.08 0.12 -20.46
CA LYS A 798 21.67 -0.40 -21.70
C LYS A 798 23.13 0.05 -21.87
N LEU A 799 23.45 1.28 -21.43
CA LEU A 799 24.81 1.83 -21.52
C LEU A 799 25.76 1.07 -20.57
N HIS A 800 25.38 0.84 -19.31
CA HIS A 800 26.17 0.05 -18.37
C HIS A 800 26.37 -1.38 -18.87
N THR A 801 25.31 -2.01 -19.35
CA THR A 801 25.37 -3.37 -19.95
C THR A 801 26.37 -3.41 -21.13
N ALA A 802 26.29 -2.44 -22.04
CA ALA A 802 27.18 -2.34 -23.20
C ALA A 802 28.66 -2.08 -22.84
N LEU A 803 28.92 -1.26 -21.80
CA LEU A 803 30.27 -0.83 -21.44
C LEU A 803 30.97 -1.75 -20.45
N LYS A 804 30.22 -2.41 -19.55
CA LYS A 804 30.77 -3.12 -18.40
C LYS A 804 30.49 -4.62 -18.37
N ILE A 805 29.26 -5.06 -18.72
CA ILE A 805 28.88 -6.47 -18.63
C ILE A 805 29.18 -7.22 -19.93
N ALA A 806 28.67 -6.75 -21.06
CA ALA A 806 28.86 -7.41 -22.36
C ALA A 806 30.32 -7.58 -22.78
N PRO A 807 31.30 -6.70 -22.45
CA PRO A 807 32.70 -6.92 -22.82
C PRO A 807 33.39 -8.07 -22.05
N VAL A 808 32.85 -8.53 -20.94
CA VAL A 808 33.48 -9.56 -20.08
C VAL A 808 32.79 -10.92 -20.21
N TYR A 809 31.78 -11.02 -21.09
CA TYR A 809 31.04 -12.27 -21.30
C TYR A 809 30.71 -12.46 -22.77
N HIS A 810 31.00 -13.66 -23.31
CA HIS A 810 30.86 -13.93 -24.76
C HIS A 810 29.41 -14.24 -25.19
N ALA A 811 28.59 -14.80 -24.29
CA ALA A 811 27.18 -15.08 -24.58
C ALA A 811 26.32 -13.79 -24.64
N PRO A 812 25.13 -13.81 -25.26
CA PRO A 812 24.28 -12.63 -25.37
C PRO A 812 23.91 -12.05 -24.01
N VAL A 813 24.14 -10.75 -23.81
CA VAL A 813 23.72 -10.00 -22.63
C VAL A 813 22.68 -8.98 -23.03
N VAL A 814 21.46 -9.07 -22.50
CA VAL A 814 20.33 -8.23 -22.90
C VAL A 814 19.88 -7.38 -21.74
N HIS A 815 19.90 -6.06 -21.90
CA HIS A 815 19.28 -5.16 -20.95
C HIS A 815 17.78 -5.05 -21.21
N LEU A 816 16.97 -5.23 -20.15
CA LEU A 816 15.53 -5.17 -20.19
C LEU A 816 15.04 -4.02 -19.31
N LYS A 817 14.32 -3.09 -19.91
CA LYS A 817 13.87 -1.87 -19.23
C LYS A 817 12.72 -2.14 -18.28
N ASP A 818 11.86 -3.08 -18.62
CA ASP A 818 10.70 -3.47 -17.83
C ASP A 818 10.40 -4.98 -17.93
N ALA A 819 9.56 -5.46 -17.03
CA ALA A 819 9.25 -6.89 -16.94
C ALA A 819 8.52 -7.44 -18.15
N SER A 820 7.76 -6.63 -18.90
CA SER A 820 6.96 -7.08 -20.05
C SER A 820 7.84 -7.52 -21.24
N GLN A 821 9.06 -6.97 -21.35
CA GLN A 821 9.99 -7.30 -22.42
C GLN A 821 10.62 -8.69 -22.28
N ASN A 822 10.62 -9.28 -21.08
CA ASN A 822 11.32 -10.52 -20.79
C ASN A 822 10.83 -11.69 -21.64
N ALA A 823 9.53 -11.88 -21.79
CA ALA A 823 8.97 -13.01 -22.54
C ALA A 823 9.31 -12.95 -24.04
N GLY A 824 9.16 -11.79 -24.66
CA GLY A 824 9.49 -11.59 -26.07
C GLY A 824 10.98 -11.79 -26.39
N VAL A 825 11.86 -11.31 -25.52
CA VAL A 825 13.32 -11.51 -25.67
C VAL A 825 13.70 -12.96 -25.42
N ALA A 826 13.13 -13.60 -24.40
CA ALA A 826 13.37 -15.00 -24.10
C ALA A 826 12.96 -15.92 -25.27
N ALA A 827 11.81 -15.67 -25.89
CA ALA A 827 11.38 -16.43 -27.08
C ALA A 827 12.39 -16.31 -28.24
N ARG A 828 12.96 -15.12 -28.46
CA ARG A 828 14.03 -14.91 -29.46
C ARG A 828 15.33 -15.66 -29.09
N LEU A 829 15.68 -15.72 -27.83
CA LEU A 829 16.89 -16.40 -27.34
C LEU A 829 16.77 -17.93 -27.38
N MET A 830 15.56 -18.48 -27.27
CA MET A 830 15.31 -19.93 -27.38
C MET A 830 15.37 -20.47 -28.81
N SER A 831 15.21 -19.62 -29.81
CA SER A 831 15.30 -20.02 -31.23
C SER A 831 16.73 -19.78 -31.74
N PRO A 832 17.47 -20.82 -32.22
CA PRO A 832 18.88 -20.67 -32.66
C PRO A 832 19.09 -19.56 -33.70
N LYS A 833 18.19 -19.46 -34.68
CA LYS A 833 18.27 -18.45 -35.73
C LYS A 833 18.04 -17.04 -35.18
N SER A 834 16.99 -16.86 -34.35
CA SER A 834 16.66 -15.56 -33.76
C SER A 834 17.67 -15.15 -32.68
N LYS A 835 18.29 -16.11 -31.95
CA LYS A 835 19.40 -15.87 -31.01
C LYS A 835 20.60 -15.24 -31.74
N GLU A 836 21.02 -15.79 -32.92
CA GLU A 836 22.10 -15.23 -33.69
C GLU A 836 21.79 -13.83 -34.26
N GLU A 837 20.57 -13.61 -34.72
CA GLU A 837 20.10 -12.30 -35.21
C GLU A 837 20.14 -11.28 -34.08
N LEU A 838 19.57 -11.62 -32.88
CA LEU A 838 19.58 -10.78 -31.70
C LEU A 838 21.00 -10.46 -31.21
N ALA A 839 21.89 -11.45 -31.19
CA ALA A 839 23.29 -11.25 -30.80
C ALA A 839 24.01 -10.26 -31.74
N LYS A 840 23.75 -10.32 -33.04
CA LYS A 840 24.30 -9.36 -34.02
C LYS A 840 23.72 -7.95 -33.82
N GLU A 841 22.40 -7.84 -33.61
CA GLU A 841 21.73 -6.56 -33.33
C GLU A 841 22.35 -5.90 -32.07
N LEU A 842 22.49 -6.66 -30.98
CA LEU A 842 23.06 -6.18 -29.74
C LEU A 842 24.54 -5.78 -29.88
N SER A 843 25.34 -6.57 -30.60
CA SER A 843 26.74 -6.24 -30.85
C SER A 843 26.88 -4.90 -31.57
N GLY A 844 26.12 -4.68 -32.64
CA GLY A 844 26.13 -3.40 -33.36
C GLY A 844 25.66 -2.21 -32.52
N GLU A 845 24.59 -2.40 -31.73
CA GLU A 845 24.11 -1.35 -30.82
C GLU A 845 25.12 -1.03 -29.71
N TYR A 846 25.75 -2.06 -29.13
CA TYR A 846 26.73 -1.88 -28.05
C TYR A 846 28.03 -1.26 -28.56
N GLU A 847 28.48 -1.60 -29.78
CA GLU A 847 29.60 -0.93 -30.44
C GLU A 847 29.33 0.57 -30.66
N ALA A 848 28.14 0.90 -31.17
CA ALA A 848 27.73 2.30 -31.33
C ALA A 848 27.67 3.09 -30.01
N LEU A 849 27.25 2.44 -28.93
CA LEU A 849 27.24 3.03 -27.59
C LEU A 849 28.64 3.21 -27.02
N ARG A 850 29.55 2.25 -27.28
CA ARG A 850 30.97 2.35 -26.87
C ARG A 850 31.70 3.46 -27.63
N ASP A 851 31.45 3.61 -28.92
CA ASP A 851 32.05 4.66 -29.75
C ASP A 851 31.59 6.06 -29.31
N LYS A 852 30.31 6.24 -29.06
CA LYS A 852 29.77 7.49 -28.49
C LYS A 852 30.35 7.82 -27.11
N SER A 853 30.52 6.81 -26.27
CA SER A 853 31.13 6.96 -24.93
C SER A 853 32.65 7.21 -25.04
N GLY A 854 33.33 6.66 -26.06
CA GLY A 854 34.73 6.95 -26.33
C GLY A 854 34.99 8.40 -26.77
N MET A 855 34.00 9.08 -27.36
CA MET A 855 34.06 10.52 -27.65
C MET A 855 33.95 11.40 -26.43
N MET A 856 33.47 10.87 -25.28
CA MET A 856 33.47 11.53 -23.98
C MET A 856 34.68 11.14 -23.13
N LYS A 857 35.79 10.72 -23.69
CA LYS A 857 37.03 10.43 -22.98
C LYS A 857 37.48 11.70 -22.26
N ARG A 858 37.38 11.71 -20.94
CA ARG A 858 38.22 12.56 -20.08
C ARG A 858 39.65 12.24 -20.43
N GLU A 859 40.46 13.29 -20.73
CA GLU A 859 41.88 13.14 -20.85
C GLU A 859 42.41 12.46 -19.58
N THR A 860 42.76 11.19 -19.69
CA THR A 860 43.41 10.44 -18.60
C THR A 860 44.90 10.71 -18.73
N VAL A 861 45.44 11.38 -17.72
CA VAL A 861 46.89 11.51 -17.58
C VAL A 861 47.52 10.16 -17.27
N SER A 862 48.74 9.92 -17.76
CA SER A 862 49.44 8.67 -17.44
C SER A 862 49.71 8.58 -15.93
N LEU A 863 49.88 7.35 -15.41
CA LEU A 863 50.21 7.14 -14.00
C LEU A 863 51.44 7.96 -13.54
N LYS A 864 52.42 8.17 -14.45
CA LYS A 864 53.62 8.96 -14.21
C LYS A 864 53.29 10.43 -14.06
N GLU A 865 52.49 11.01 -14.94
CA GLU A 865 51.99 12.39 -14.86
C GLU A 865 51.12 12.61 -13.63
N ALA A 866 50.27 11.64 -13.30
CA ALA A 866 49.44 11.71 -12.08
C ALA A 866 50.30 11.66 -10.81
N GLN A 867 51.40 10.90 -10.81
CA GLN A 867 52.39 10.89 -9.72
C GLN A 867 53.19 12.15 -9.64
N GLU A 868 53.56 12.77 -10.76
CA GLU A 868 54.26 14.04 -10.80
C GLU A 868 53.36 15.21 -10.35
N ASN A 869 52.07 15.17 -10.67
CA ASN A 869 51.04 16.17 -10.29
C ASN A 869 50.39 15.89 -8.94
N ARG A 870 50.80 14.87 -8.16
CA ARG A 870 50.27 14.58 -6.84
C ARG A 870 50.47 15.79 -5.90
N LEU A 871 49.46 16.11 -5.13
CA LEU A 871 49.50 17.11 -4.11
C LEU A 871 50.62 16.75 -3.11
N LYS A 872 51.65 17.56 -3.02
CA LYS A 872 52.71 17.41 -1.99
C LYS A 872 52.22 18.11 -0.75
N LEU A 873 51.67 17.34 0.18
CA LEU A 873 51.10 17.83 1.43
C LEU A 873 52.16 17.99 2.53
N PHE A 874 53.49 17.73 2.26
CA PHE A 874 54.62 17.91 3.16
C PHE A 874 55.89 18.25 2.36
#